data_c213dc45616b0a23ceabb66e1c2428f5
#
_entry.id   c213dc45616b0a23ceabb66e1c2428f5
#
_cell.length_a   1.000
_cell.length_b   1.000
_cell.length_c   1.000
_cell.angle_alpha   90.00
_cell.angle_beta   90.00
_cell.angle_gamma   90.00
#
_symmetry.space_group_name_H-M   'P 1'
#
loop_
_entity.id
_entity.type
_entity.pdbx_description
1 polymer ?
#
loop_
_entity_poly.entity_id
_entity_poly.type
_entity_poly.pdbx_seq_one_letter_code
_entity_poly.pdbx_strand_id
1 'polypeptide(L)'
;MKTYIYKIFRAGLVCCGFAAVLGACSDKFLEEKRPYGSFGENDVYSDWESVKLRLNYIYQGSLPYFRDYNSDGGNKGGNSTATNGPSDQWPVGMPDFLSTHGDEFAGYGSNGYGYLSEPNKEKAWDNTNIFKFFWTGVNESPWKKMRECTDVIVKVRQHDGLTDLQKNWAEGQARFFRATRYFRLFKRFGGVPIVRGLQSTTLSDTLDLRIARQSTKDTYDFMIEDLTTAASLLPARWEEEVNDWGRVTAGSALALAGYIANYYASPVFNRADEQDRWEEAYELNKEALEVLAEGHFGLSYEGSPGTNASNWAQIWCNIYGGDNLNSEAVFMANCNNAGGDSGDQLYNCTEQKLRPSNCGGGGGITPSAEMVDAFPMADGKRPTEAGQYTYDKKLFFLNRDPRFYRTFAFPGTEWRFLGSISGDLVEKCPYSSGEKYQHQQYAWYDTSDHVADQKYSGYFSDLAAGGGKSIYVRKKSQDYSINPSPMYVFEANTSAFARNGQPLIAMRYTEVLLNFAEAACGANHLDEAWNALVRIRQRVGYTGDCGLDPAIKGDRAKMFEAILYERRIELAYEGKRFDDCHRWMLFDGGAGQTEIENAPSTWTLTGFGGNTCTYLGVTPLNDISLHRLEMHIDPAVYMGSRAPESDPFDKGVLKKPTALTLAEDFTTSVNPETQEPEYADANVKALAEFYLNYLVRKDIITQTTMNAEETDYAKPQWDKKCYLMGLQSADESNNPNVAQTIGWASTFGGSGHFDPLSLTPDNSANKNVNTGQ
;
A
#
# COMPACT_ATOMS: atom_id res chain seq x y z
N MET A 1 79.47 48.43 18.78
CA MET A 1 79.46 47.00 18.92
C MET A 1 78.20 46.41 19.60
N LYS A 2 77.71 47.01 20.69
CA LYS A 2 76.52 46.53 21.42
C LYS A 2 75.21 46.60 20.58
N THR A 3 75.07 47.56 19.70
CA THR A 3 73.80 47.74 18.91
C THR A 3 73.67 46.75 17.73
N TYR A 4 74.82 46.23 17.28
CA TYR A 4 74.78 45.19 16.16
C TYR A 4 74.50 43.82 16.71
N ILE A 5 74.94 43.48 17.88
CA ILE A 5 74.63 42.18 18.49
C ILE A 5 73.13 42.05 18.82
N TYR A 6 72.44 43.15 19.22
CA TYR A 6 71.03 43.15 19.52
C TYR A 6 70.16 42.98 18.28
N LYS A 7 70.60 43.45 17.11
CA LYS A 7 69.89 43.25 15.82
C LYS A 7 70.00 41.80 15.29
N ILE A 8 71.16 41.17 15.48
CA ILE A 8 71.39 39.79 15.10
C ILE A 8 70.57 38.82 15.99
N PHE A 9 70.48 39.10 17.31
CA PHE A 9 69.71 38.35 18.25
C PHE A 9 68.21 38.47 17.98
N ARG A 10 67.70 39.63 17.58
CA ARG A 10 66.27 39.80 17.17
C ARG A 10 65.97 39.17 15.86
N ALA A 11 66.84 39.16 14.87
CA ALA A 11 66.65 38.50 13.61
C ALA A 11 66.70 36.99 13.77
N GLY A 12 67.58 36.43 14.62
CA GLY A 12 67.63 35.00 14.94
C GLY A 12 66.37 34.50 15.66
N LEU A 13 65.86 35.30 16.62
CA LEU A 13 64.64 34.97 17.35
C LEU A 13 63.40 35.00 16.46
N VAL A 14 63.30 35.89 15.47
CA VAL A 14 62.22 36.00 14.54
C VAL A 14 62.27 34.82 13.49
N CYS A 15 63.47 34.46 13.03
CA CYS A 15 63.66 33.31 12.16
C CYS A 15 63.39 31.99 12.88
N CYS A 16 63.75 31.78 14.11
CA CYS A 16 63.46 30.62 14.92
C CYS A 16 61.96 30.55 15.27
N GLY A 17 61.28 31.69 15.51
CA GLY A 17 59.84 31.79 15.71
C GLY A 17 59.05 31.42 14.44
N PHE A 18 59.50 31.82 13.26
CA PHE A 18 58.87 31.43 11.98
C PHE A 18 59.12 29.98 11.62
N ALA A 19 60.28 29.41 11.90
CA ALA A 19 60.54 27.99 11.67
C ALA A 19 59.73 27.09 12.63
N ALA A 20 59.47 27.51 13.88
CA ALA A 20 58.63 26.78 14.80
C ALA A 20 57.12 26.84 14.45
N VAL A 21 56.68 27.90 13.75
CA VAL A 21 55.28 28.00 13.26
C VAL A 21 55.05 27.18 11.97
N LEU A 22 56.09 27.02 11.14
CA LEU A 22 56.01 26.22 9.92
C LEU A 22 56.18 24.71 10.18
N GLY A 23 56.75 24.30 11.30
CA GLY A 23 56.86 22.89 11.71
C GLY A 23 55.64 22.37 12.48
N ALA A 24 54.65 23.22 12.78
CA ALA A 24 53.45 22.85 13.53
C ALA A 24 52.29 22.40 12.63
N CYS A 25 52.42 22.54 11.29
CA CYS A 25 51.50 21.96 10.32
C CYS A 25 52.10 20.68 9.73
N SER A 26 52.30 19.66 10.55
CA SER A 26 52.50 18.33 10.03
C SER A 26 51.15 17.78 9.57
N ASP A 27 51.08 17.09 8.44
CA ASP A 27 49.88 16.44 7.94
C ASP A 27 49.20 15.58 9.00
N LYS A 28 49.96 15.02 9.95
CA LYS A 28 49.43 14.32 11.13
C LYS A 28 48.56 15.19 12.03
N PHE A 29 48.77 16.53 12.14
CA PHE A 29 47.92 17.38 12.95
C PHE A 29 46.57 17.67 12.27
N LEU A 30 46.54 17.63 10.96
CA LEU A 30 45.29 17.72 10.20
C LEU A 30 44.56 16.37 10.14
N GLU A 31 45.29 15.25 10.20
CA GLU A 31 44.71 13.91 10.32
C GLU A 31 44.13 13.62 11.72
N GLU A 32 44.70 14.18 12.79
CA GLU A 32 44.18 13.96 14.15
C GLU A 32 43.01 14.86 14.56
N LYS A 33 42.69 15.92 13.82
CA LYS A 33 41.47 16.71 14.05
C LYS A 33 40.29 16.21 13.23
N ARG A 34 39.89 14.95 13.46
CA ARG A 34 38.51 14.58 13.21
C ARG A 34 37.61 15.41 14.12
N PRO A 35 36.56 16.07 13.64
CA PRO A 35 35.58 16.70 14.52
C PRO A 35 35.09 15.66 15.51
N TYR A 36 35.29 15.87 16.78
CA TYR A 36 34.70 15.05 17.83
C TYR A 36 33.18 15.01 17.60
N GLY A 37 32.65 13.83 17.19
CA GLY A 37 31.24 13.66 16.87
C GLY A 37 30.92 13.41 15.38
N SER A 38 31.88 13.35 14.45
CA SER A 38 31.68 12.83 13.11
C SER A 38 32.21 11.41 13.02
N PHE A 39 31.33 10.45 12.79
CA PHE A 39 31.71 9.08 12.41
C PHE A 39 32.37 9.12 11.03
N GLY A 40 33.60 8.69 10.93
CA GLY A 40 34.27 8.49 9.65
C GLY A 40 33.77 7.21 9.00
N GLU A 41 34.05 7.05 7.71
CA GLU A 41 33.67 5.87 6.96
C GLU A 41 34.21 4.57 7.61
N ASN A 42 35.44 4.60 8.08
CA ASN A 42 36.07 3.47 8.77
C ASN A 42 35.35 3.12 10.07
N ASP A 43 34.71 4.08 10.74
CA ASP A 43 34.02 3.84 12.00
C ASP A 43 32.69 3.12 11.77
N VAL A 44 32.01 3.38 10.65
CA VAL A 44 30.71 2.77 10.31
C VAL A 44 30.84 1.26 10.02
N TYR A 45 31.92 0.85 9.38
CA TYR A 45 32.14 -0.54 8.96
C TYR A 45 33.15 -1.30 9.84
N SER A 46 33.56 -0.71 10.97
CA SER A 46 34.55 -1.29 11.89
C SER A 46 34.00 -2.46 12.72
N ASP A 47 32.71 -2.44 13.01
CA ASP A 47 32.05 -3.43 13.85
C ASP A 47 30.58 -3.63 13.45
N TRP A 48 30.03 -4.77 13.89
CA TRP A 48 28.67 -5.18 13.51
C TRP A 48 27.57 -4.23 14.03
N GLU A 49 27.70 -3.67 15.22
CA GLU A 49 26.70 -2.77 15.79
C GLU A 49 26.59 -1.47 14.98
N SER A 50 27.73 -0.92 14.58
CA SER A 50 27.78 0.25 13.71
C SER A 50 27.13 -0.03 12.33
N VAL A 51 27.38 -1.20 11.75
CA VAL A 51 26.72 -1.62 10.49
C VAL A 51 25.22 -1.79 10.69
N LYS A 52 24.74 -2.38 11.80
CA LYS A 52 23.32 -2.48 12.11
C LYS A 52 22.64 -1.11 12.19
N LEU A 53 23.29 -0.10 12.80
CA LEU A 53 22.78 1.27 12.82
C LEU A 53 22.65 1.84 11.40
N ARG A 54 23.64 1.61 10.55
CA ARG A 54 23.57 2.02 9.13
C ARG A 54 22.44 1.32 8.38
N LEU A 55 22.25 0.03 8.60
CA LEU A 55 21.12 -0.73 8.05
C LEU A 55 19.78 -0.19 8.59
N ASN A 56 19.67 0.05 9.88
CA ASN A 56 18.44 0.60 10.48
C ASN A 56 18.06 1.96 9.85
N TYR A 57 19.04 2.80 9.51
CA TYR A 57 18.78 4.03 8.75
C TYR A 57 18.20 3.73 7.35
N ILE A 58 18.71 2.70 6.65
CA ILE A 58 18.16 2.27 5.36
C ILE A 58 16.72 1.75 5.53
N TYR A 59 16.48 0.92 6.57
CA TYR A 59 15.13 0.46 6.91
C TYR A 59 14.18 1.63 7.15
N GLN A 60 14.55 2.56 8.04
CA GLN A 60 13.72 3.72 8.37
C GLN A 60 13.33 4.53 7.11
N GLY A 61 14.25 4.70 6.17
CA GLY A 61 13.98 5.39 4.92
C GLY A 61 13.28 4.56 3.85
N SER A 62 13.00 3.26 4.08
CA SER A 62 12.51 2.32 3.06
C SER A 62 11.24 1.58 3.46
N LEU A 63 10.93 1.50 4.75
CA LEU A 63 9.75 0.81 5.26
C LEU A 63 8.46 1.61 5.05
N PRO A 64 7.30 0.94 4.95
CA PRO A 64 6.03 1.63 4.98
C PRO A 64 5.84 2.34 6.32
N TYR A 65 5.27 3.52 6.29
CA TYR A 65 4.78 4.18 7.50
C TYR A 65 3.49 4.95 7.19
N PHE A 66 2.66 5.12 8.22
CA PHE A 66 1.43 5.88 8.13
C PHE A 66 1.27 6.73 9.40
N ARG A 67 1.66 8.00 9.32
CA ARG A 67 1.55 8.99 10.40
C ARG A 67 0.58 10.10 9.99
N ASP A 68 -0.20 10.58 10.96
CA ASP A 68 -0.96 11.82 10.79
C ASP A 68 -0.17 12.99 11.39
N TYR A 69 0.21 13.93 10.53
CA TYR A 69 0.94 15.13 10.93
C TYR A 69 0.22 15.96 11.98
N ASN A 70 -1.10 16.05 11.91
CA ASN A 70 -1.90 16.86 12.83
C ASN A 70 -1.97 16.28 14.25
N SER A 71 -1.67 15.02 14.44
CA SER A 71 -1.71 14.38 15.76
C SER A 71 -0.45 14.58 16.59
N ASP A 72 0.66 14.97 15.98
CA ASP A 72 1.96 15.14 16.65
C ASP A 72 2.22 16.57 17.20
N GLY A 73 1.18 17.43 17.32
CA GLY A 73 1.33 18.79 17.88
C GLY A 73 2.20 19.74 17.04
N GLY A 74 2.27 19.54 15.75
CA GLY A 74 2.88 20.39 14.74
C GLY A 74 4.30 20.83 15.09
N ASN A 75 5.31 20.16 14.67
CA ASN A 75 6.68 20.66 14.47
C ASN A 75 7.84 19.73 14.77
N LYS A 76 7.71 18.44 14.72
CA LYS A 76 8.93 17.62 14.85
C LYS A 76 9.24 16.90 13.54
N GLY A 77 9.91 17.62 12.62
CA GLY A 77 10.81 17.09 11.60
C GLY A 77 10.35 15.98 10.67
N GLY A 78 9.09 15.66 10.68
CA GLY A 78 8.51 14.69 9.78
C GLY A 78 7.86 15.38 8.58
N ASN A 79 8.10 14.94 7.40
CA ASN A 79 7.38 15.38 6.22
C ASN A 79 5.89 15.29 6.45
N SER A 80 5.22 16.41 6.27
CA SER A 80 3.86 16.73 6.68
C SER A 80 2.76 16.04 5.88
N THR A 81 3.06 14.96 5.21
CA THR A 81 2.06 14.25 4.44
C THR A 81 2.23 12.75 4.65
N ALA A 82 1.32 12.18 5.41
CA ALA A 82 1.14 10.73 5.52
C ALA A 82 0.99 10.06 4.14
N THR A 83 0.76 10.84 3.13
CA THR A 83 0.67 10.47 1.72
C THR A 83 2.00 10.54 0.97
N ASN A 84 3.05 11.16 1.52
CA ASN A 84 4.32 11.41 0.82
C ASN A 84 5.49 10.58 1.34
N GLY A 85 5.24 9.66 2.23
CA GLY A 85 6.24 8.74 2.71
C GLY A 85 6.52 7.61 1.70
N PRO A 86 7.23 6.57 2.11
CA PRO A 86 7.42 5.36 1.31
C PRO A 86 6.13 4.59 0.98
N SER A 87 4.95 5.15 1.28
CA SER A 87 3.63 4.61 0.93
C SER A 87 3.44 4.38 -0.56
N ASP A 88 4.08 5.15 -1.42
CA ASP A 88 4.07 4.92 -2.87
C ASP A 88 4.88 3.70 -3.30
N GLN A 89 5.80 3.25 -2.46
CA GLN A 89 6.54 2.01 -2.65
C GLN A 89 5.82 0.82 -2.02
N TRP A 90 5.29 1.03 -0.83
CA TRP A 90 4.54 0.05 -0.05
C TRP A 90 3.18 0.64 0.34
N PRO A 91 2.21 0.63 -0.58
CA PRO A 91 0.87 1.12 -0.27
C PRO A 91 0.30 0.39 0.94
N VAL A 92 -0.29 1.14 1.86
CA VAL A 92 -0.82 0.57 3.12
C VAL A 92 -2.34 0.33 3.06
N GLY A 93 -2.96 0.54 1.89
CA GLY A 93 -4.39 0.33 1.67
C GLY A 93 -5.27 1.38 2.33
N MET A 94 -4.70 2.54 2.60
CA MET A 94 -5.45 3.72 3.02
C MET A 94 -5.72 4.59 1.79
N PRO A 95 -6.69 5.51 1.83
CA PRO A 95 -6.93 6.43 0.72
C PRO A 95 -5.71 7.33 0.51
N ASP A 96 -4.75 6.82 -0.20
CA ASP A 96 -3.62 7.55 -0.76
C ASP A 96 -3.86 7.80 -2.26
N PHE A 97 -2.92 8.49 -2.89
CA PHE A 97 -3.06 8.84 -4.29
C PHE A 97 -3.23 7.61 -5.21
N LEU A 98 -2.52 6.52 -4.97
CA LEU A 98 -2.60 5.33 -5.81
C LEU A 98 -3.88 4.53 -5.53
N SER A 99 -4.20 4.31 -4.28
CA SER A 99 -5.38 3.52 -3.89
C SER A 99 -6.69 4.14 -4.36
N THR A 100 -6.76 5.49 -4.43
CA THR A 100 -7.94 6.21 -4.93
C THR A 100 -8.13 6.15 -6.44
N HIS A 101 -7.16 5.64 -7.21
CA HIS A 101 -7.29 5.39 -8.65
C HIS A 101 -7.81 3.98 -8.97
N GLY A 102 -8.04 3.14 -7.96
CA GLY A 102 -8.70 1.84 -8.10
C GLY A 102 -10.21 1.92 -7.89
N ASP A 103 -10.81 0.77 -7.63
CA ASP A 103 -12.25 0.60 -7.40
C ASP A 103 -12.62 0.29 -5.93
N GLU A 104 -11.66 0.40 -4.99
CA GLU A 104 -11.88 0.08 -3.58
C GLU A 104 -12.61 1.20 -2.82
N PHE A 105 -12.41 2.46 -3.18
CA PHE A 105 -12.92 3.62 -2.45
C PHE A 105 -13.92 4.41 -3.26
N ALA A 106 -14.96 4.89 -2.60
CA ALA A 106 -15.94 5.78 -3.19
C ALA A 106 -15.41 7.22 -3.23
N GLY A 107 -15.21 7.75 -4.44
CA GLY A 107 -15.07 9.18 -4.73
C GLY A 107 -14.29 9.99 -3.70
N TYR A 108 -13.05 9.62 -3.40
CA TYR A 108 -12.24 10.36 -2.46
C TYR A 108 -11.78 11.68 -3.10
N GLY A 109 -12.59 12.70 -2.88
CA GLY A 109 -12.24 14.10 -3.13
C GLY A 109 -11.88 14.43 -4.58
N SER A 110 -11.90 15.69 -4.89
CA SER A 110 -11.43 16.28 -6.15
C SER A 110 -10.00 15.89 -6.57
N ASN A 111 -9.31 15.10 -5.77
CA ASN A 111 -7.91 14.74 -5.96
C ASN A 111 -7.69 13.29 -6.44
N GLY A 112 -8.67 12.39 -6.32
CA GLY A 112 -8.49 10.99 -6.68
C GLY A 112 -8.40 10.80 -8.20
N TYR A 113 -9.50 10.96 -8.89
CA TYR A 113 -9.56 10.72 -10.34
C TYR A 113 -9.18 11.94 -11.19
N GLY A 114 -9.31 13.15 -10.66
CA GLY A 114 -9.08 14.39 -11.39
C GLY A 114 -7.62 14.66 -11.79
N TYR A 115 -6.65 14.00 -11.18
CA TYR A 115 -5.25 14.24 -11.49
C TYR A 115 -4.78 13.62 -12.81
N LEU A 116 -5.46 12.58 -13.28
CA LEU A 116 -5.10 11.89 -14.52
C LEU A 116 -6.14 12.10 -15.63
N SER A 117 -7.17 12.94 -15.38
CA SER A 117 -8.18 13.30 -16.36
C SER A 117 -7.78 14.51 -17.22
N GLU A 118 -8.25 14.56 -18.48
CA GLU A 118 -8.20 15.79 -19.28
C GLU A 118 -9.00 16.92 -18.57
N PRO A 119 -8.61 18.16 -18.59
CA PRO A 119 -7.45 18.78 -19.26
C PRO A 119 -6.22 18.95 -18.37
N ASN A 120 -6.20 18.38 -17.18
CA ASN A 120 -5.18 18.65 -16.15
C ASN A 120 -4.01 17.65 -16.14
N LYS A 121 -3.98 16.68 -17.05
CA LYS A 121 -2.99 15.58 -17.10
C LYS A 121 -1.55 16.06 -17.02
N GLU A 122 -1.19 17.05 -17.83
CA GLU A 122 0.19 17.53 -17.89
C GLU A 122 0.60 18.31 -16.64
N LYS A 123 -0.33 19.10 -16.06
CA LYS A 123 -0.05 19.91 -14.87
C LYS A 123 -0.04 19.07 -13.58
N ALA A 124 -0.92 18.11 -13.49
CA ALA A 124 -0.99 17.22 -12.34
C ALA A 124 0.23 16.30 -12.29
N TRP A 125 0.66 15.80 -13.44
CA TRP A 125 1.84 14.96 -13.57
C TRP A 125 3.12 15.70 -13.16
N ASP A 126 3.31 16.95 -13.53
CA ASP A 126 4.45 17.76 -13.10
C ASP A 126 4.48 18.05 -11.59
N ASN A 127 3.34 17.99 -10.91
CA ASN A 127 3.24 18.36 -9.50
C ASN A 127 3.17 17.17 -8.53
N THR A 128 2.98 15.94 -9.01
CA THR A 128 2.82 14.79 -8.11
C THR A 128 4.15 14.09 -7.82
N ASN A 129 4.45 13.95 -6.56
CA ASN A 129 5.69 13.34 -6.07
C ASN A 129 5.82 11.86 -6.43
N ILE A 130 4.72 11.18 -6.70
CA ILE A 130 4.64 9.74 -6.98
C ILE A 130 5.28 9.39 -8.32
N PHE A 131 5.24 10.33 -9.27
CA PHE A 131 5.74 10.15 -10.63
C PHE A 131 7.11 10.80 -10.86
N LYS A 132 7.77 11.28 -9.81
CA LYS A 132 9.09 11.88 -9.96
C LYS A 132 10.16 10.82 -10.15
N PHE A 133 10.87 10.94 -11.25
CA PHE A 133 12.00 10.09 -11.59
C PHE A 133 13.26 10.52 -10.83
N PHE A 134 13.62 11.79 -10.94
CA PHE A 134 14.70 12.40 -10.18
C PHE A 134 14.13 13.42 -9.21
N TRP A 135 13.91 13.00 -7.99
CA TRP A 135 13.44 13.93 -6.98
C TRP A 135 14.53 14.94 -6.59
N THR A 136 14.20 16.21 -6.62
CA THR A 136 15.12 17.30 -6.22
C THR A 136 15.17 17.55 -4.70
N GLY A 137 14.26 16.98 -3.93
CA GLY A 137 14.31 17.01 -2.46
C GLY A 137 15.43 16.10 -1.94
N VAL A 138 16.44 16.69 -1.29
CA VAL A 138 17.72 16.04 -0.97
C VAL A 138 17.57 14.76 -0.14
N ASN A 139 16.52 14.63 0.66
CA ASN A 139 16.38 13.51 1.60
C ASN A 139 15.52 12.34 1.09
N GLU A 140 14.66 12.57 0.10
CA GLU A 140 13.65 11.59 -0.36
C GLU A 140 13.92 11.03 -1.77
N SER A 141 15.00 11.47 -2.41
CA SER A 141 15.33 11.00 -3.76
C SER A 141 15.55 9.49 -3.79
N PRO A 142 14.87 8.74 -4.68
CA PRO A 142 15.12 7.31 -4.84
C PRO A 142 16.58 7.02 -5.17
N TRP A 143 17.24 7.86 -5.94
CA TRP A 143 18.65 7.73 -6.29
C TRP A 143 19.59 7.87 -5.11
N LYS A 144 19.30 8.78 -4.17
CA LYS A 144 20.04 8.88 -2.91
C LYS A 144 19.89 7.59 -2.09
N LYS A 145 18.68 7.09 -1.96
CA LYS A 145 18.41 5.86 -1.21
C LYS A 145 19.08 4.63 -1.86
N MET A 146 19.08 4.54 -3.19
CA MET A 146 19.84 3.51 -3.93
C MET A 146 21.34 3.63 -3.69
N ARG A 147 21.88 4.86 -3.67
CA ARG A 147 23.30 5.11 -3.35
C ARG A 147 23.63 4.66 -1.93
N GLU A 148 22.77 4.92 -0.95
CA GLU A 148 22.94 4.49 0.43
C GLU A 148 23.04 2.95 0.55
N CYS A 149 22.23 2.22 -0.22
CA CYS A 149 22.30 0.77 -0.32
C CYS A 149 23.60 0.31 -1.01
N THR A 150 23.96 0.96 -2.13
CA THR A 150 25.18 0.66 -2.87
C THR A 150 26.44 0.92 -2.02
N ASP A 151 26.41 1.94 -1.15
CA ASP A 151 27.49 2.22 -0.20
C ASP A 151 27.73 1.03 0.74
N VAL A 152 26.67 0.45 1.32
CA VAL A 152 26.80 -0.74 2.15
C VAL A 152 27.34 -1.92 1.35
N ILE A 153 26.77 -2.21 0.17
CA ILE A 153 27.16 -3.34 -0.69
C ILE A 153 28.64 -3.31 -1.03
N VAL A 154 29.16 -2.13 -1.37
CA VAL A 154 30.57 -1.98 -1.79
C VAL A 154 31.50 -1.99 -0.57
N LYS A 155 31.19 -1.20 0.46
CA LYS A 155 32.12 -0.93 1.55
C LYS A 155 32.21 -2.04 2.57
N VAL A 156 31.11 -2.73 2.85
CA VAL A 156 31.13 -3.85 3.81
C VAL A 156 32.13 -4.95 3.42
N ARG A 157 32.38 -5.12 2.12
CA ARG A 157 33.37 -6.10 1.61
C ARG A 157 34.82 -5.65 1.75
N GLN A 158 35.04 -4.35 1.90
CA GLN A 158 36.39 -3.74 1.94
C GLN A 158 36.99 -3.67 3.36
N HIS A 159 36.19 -3.95 4.40
CA HIS A 159 36.59 -3.84 5.80
C HIS A 159 36.79 -5.21 6.47
N ASP A 160 37.88 -5.33 7.24
CA ASP A 160 38.28 -6.59 7.90
C ASP A 160 37.65 -6.79 9.29
N GLY A 161 36.95 -5.80 9.83
CA GLY A 161 36.34 -5.82 11.17
C GLY A 161 35.09 -6.71 11.30
N LEU A 162 34.60 -7.27 10.20
CA LEU A 162 33.37 -8.08 10.13
C LEU A 162 33.69 -9.51 9.70
N THR A 163 32.94 -10.47 10.26
CA THR A 163 32.94 -11.85 9.75
C THR A 163 32.28 -11.93 8.36
N ASP A 164 32.60 -12.95 7.59
CA ASP A 164 31.98 -13.17 6.27
C ASP A 164 30.46 -13.28 6.37
N LEU A 165 29.94 -13.89 7.44
CA LEU A 165 28.51 -14.01 7.69
C LEU A 165 27.87 -12.63 7.92
N GLN A 166 28.49 -11.77 8.71
CA GLN A 166 28.01 -10.38 8.95
C GLN A 166 28.05 -9.54 7.66
N LYS A 167 29.11 -9.72 6.84
CA LYS A 167 29.20 -9.09 5.52
C LYS A 167 28.06 -9.54 4.61
N ASN A 168 27.78 -10.85 4.59
CA ASN A 168 26.68 -11.43 3.82
C ASN A 168 25.33 -10.85 4.26
N TRP A 169 25.05 -10.83 5.55
CA TRP A 169 23.81 -10.27 6.08
C TRP A 169 23.64 -8.78 5.77
N ALA A 170 24.69 -7.99 5.85
CA ALA A 170 24.64 -6.57 5.53
C ALA A 170 24.38 -6.34 4.03
N GLU A 171 25.13 -7.02 3.18
CA GLU A 171 24.97 -6.91 1.73
C GLU A 171 23.58 -7.38 1.28
N GLY A 172 23.10 -8.53 1.77
CA GLY A 172 21.79 -9.09 1.43
C GLY A 172 20.65 -8.12 1.73
N GLN A 173 20.64 -7.52 2.92
CA GLN A 173 19.63 -6.51 3.29
C GLN A 173 19.71 -5.26 2.39
N ALA A 174 20.93 -4.78 2.12
CA ALA A 174 21.11 -3.60 1.27
C ALA A 174 20.67 -3.85 -0.19
N ARG A 175 20.95 -5.04 -0.76
CA ARG A 175 20.49 -5.45 -2.09
C ARG A 175 18.96 -5.51 -2.17
N PHE A 176 18.32 -6.09 -1.17
CA PHE A 176 16.84 -6.11 -1.09
C PHE A 176 16.26 -4.69 -1.20
N PHE A 177 16.76 -3.75 -0.40
CA PHE A 177 16.25 -2.38 -0.44
C PHE A 177 16.62 -1.64 -1.72
N ARG A 178 17.76 -1.92 -2.33
CA ARG A 178 18.11 -1.35 -3.63
C ARG A 178 17.15 -1.81 -4.72
N ALA A 179 16.89 -3.11 -4.80
CA ALA A 179 15.92 -3.67 -5.75
C ALA A 179 14.51 -3.11 -5.54
N THR A 180 14.07 -2.95 -4.27
CA THR A 180 12.79 -2.35 -3.93
C THR A 180 12.65 -0.93 -4.53
N ARG A 181 13.73 -0.11 -4.48
CA ARG A 181 13.73 1.25 -5.03
C ARG A 181 13.69 1.25 -6.55
N TYR A 182 14.42 0.34 -7.19
CA TYR A 182 14.34 0.15 -8.64
C TYR A 182 12.95 -0.30 -9.07
N PHE A 183 12.30 -1.21 -8.33
CA PHE A 183 10.96 -1.69 -8.63
C PHE A 183 9.91 -0.57 -8.61
N ARG A 184 10.04 0.39 -7.67
CA ARG A 184 9.19 1.58 -7.67
C ARG A 184 9.22 2.33 -8.99
N LEU A 185 10.43 2.60 -9.51
CA LEU A 185 10.61 3.29 -10.79
C LEU A 185 10.19 2.41 -11.97
N PHE A 186 10.55 1.13 -11.93
CA PHE A 186 10.21 0.13 -12.95
C PHE A 186 8.70 0.07 -13.21
N LYS A 187 7.88 0.01 -12.16
CA LYS A 187 6.42 -0.04 -12.30
C LYS A 187 5.84 1.13 -13.10
N ARG A 188 6.49 2.28 -13.12
CA ARG A 188 6.00 3.50 -13.77
C ARG A 188 6.69 3.78 -15.11
N PHE A 189 7.98 3.62 -15.15
CA PHE A 189 8.81 4.07 -16.25
C PHE A 189 9.37 2.93 -17.11
N GLY A 190 9.21 1.67 -16.69
CA GLY A 190 9.90 0.54 -17.30
C GLY A 190 11.41 0.64 -17.12
N GLY A 191 12.15 0.88 -18.22
CA GLY A 191 13.59 0.99 -18.19
C GLY A 191 14.10 2.30 -17.55
N VAL A 192 15.12 2.17 -16.70
CA VAL A 192 15.74 3.29 -15.96
C VAL A 192 17.27 3.20 -15.99
N PRO A 193 18.02 4.26 -15.61
CA PRO A 193 19.46 4.17 -15.45
C PRO A 193 19.85 3.15 -14.38
N ILE A 194 20.80 2.27 -14.65
CA ILE A 194 21.28 1.25 -13.70
C ILE A 194 22.63 1.69 -13.13
N VAL A 195 22.69 1.91 -11.82
CA VAL A 195 23.89 2.33 -11.08
C VAL A 195 24.36 1.17 -10.19
N ARG A 196 25.33 0.39 -10.70
CA ARG A 196 25.82 -0.81 -9.99
C ARG A 196 26.82 -0.51 -8.87
N GLY A 197 27.59 0.58 -9.00
CA GLY A 197 28.67 0.94 -8.10
C GLY A 197 28.59 2.37 -7.59
N LEU A 198 29.53 2.76 -6.72
CA LEU A 198 29.66 4.13 -6.25
C LEU A 198 30.23 5.00 -7.34
N GLN A 199 29.52 6.06 -7.69
CA GLN A 199 29.98 7.05 -8.63
C GLN A 199 30.92 8.06 -7.95
N SER A 200 32.04 8.40 -8.61
CA SER A 200 32.96 9.41 -8.13
C SER A 200 32.38 10.82 -8.29
N THR A 201 32.75 11.70 -7.36
CA THR A 201 32.42 13.13 -7.41
C THR A 201 33.57 13.98 -7.95
N THR A 202 34.68 13.36 -8.42
CA THR A 202 35.81 14.07 -9.01
C THR A 202 35.47 14.56 -10.41
N LEU A 203 36.01 15.72 -10.79
CA LEU A 203 35.73 16.36 -12.09
C LEU A 203 36.06 15.49 -13.29
N SER A 204 36.99 14.53 -13.18
CA SER A 204 37.38 13.61 -14.25
C SER A 204 36.29 12.59 -14.58
N ASP A 205 35.39 12.29 -13.64
CA ASP A 205 34.38 11.22 -13.76
C ASP A 205 32.97 11.78 -13.94
N THR A 206 32.82 13.10 -14.18
CA THR A 206 31.49 13.74 -14.29
C THR A 206 30.66 13.21 -15.47
N LEU A 207 31.26 12.66 -16.49
CA LEU A 207 30.58 12.03 -17.63
C LEU A 207 29.85 10.75 -17.20
N ASP A 208 30.38 10.01 -16.22
CA ASP A 208 29.79 8.74 -15.73
C ASP A 208 28.56 8.96 -14.85
N LEU A 209 28.33 10.18 -14.37
CA LEU A 209 27.16 10.52 -13.57
C LEU A 209 25.88 10.61 -14.38
N ARG A 210 25.99 10.82 -15.69
CA ARG A 210 24.86 11.00 -16.62
C ARG A 210 24.53 9.72 -17.38
N ILE A 211 24.12 8.69 -16.64
CA ILE A 211 23.79 7.38 -17.19
C ILE A 211 22.46 7.46 -17.93
N ALA A 212 22.41 6.91 -19.14
CA ALA A 212 21.20 6.80 -19.94
C ALA A 212 20.26 5.72 -19.38
N ARG A 213 18.98 5.79 -19.75
CA ARG A 213 18.00 4.74 -19.43
C ARG A 213 18.41 3.44 -20.13
N GLN A 214 18.24 2.34 -19.41
CA GLN A 214 18.38 0.98 -19.93
C GLN A 214 17.01 0.44 -20.37
N SER A 215 16.96 -0.75 -20.96
CA SER A 215 15.70 -1.39 -21.29
C SER A 215 14.93 -1.82 -20.03
N THR A 216 13.62 -2.06 -20.19
CA THR A 216 12.82 -2.68 -19.13
C THR A 216 13.39 -4.04 -18.75
N LYS A 217 13.88 -4.83 -19.74
CA LYS A 217 14.50 -6.12 -19.46
C LYS A 217 15.78 -5.98 -18.63
N ASP A 218 16.69 -5.08 -18.99
CA ASP A 218 17.93 -4.87 -18.22
C ASP A 218 17.62 -4.43 -16.78
N THR A 219 16.60 -3.59 -16.60
CA THR A 219 16.16 -3.14 -15.27
C THR A 219 15.57 -4.29 -14.47
N TYR A 220 14.76 -5.14 -15.10
CA TYR A 220 14.23 -6.36 -14.51
C TYR A 220 15.36 -7.30 -14.09
N ASP A 221 16.26 -7.64 -15.00
CA ASP A 221 17.39 -8.54 -14.74
C ASP A 221 18.24 -8.05 -13.57
N PHE A 222 18.48 -6.74 -13.48
CA PHE A 222 19.22 -6.14 -12.36
C PHE A 222 18.52 -6.30 -11.01
N MET A 223 17.20 -6.13 -10.96
CA MET A 223 16.43 -6.34 -9.74
C MET A 223 16.42 -7.81 -9.30
N ILE A 224 16.25 -8.73 -10.24
CA ILE A 224 16.28 -10.17 -9.97
C ILE A 224 17.67 -10.61 -9.49
N GLU A 225 18.75 -10.12 -10.14
CA GLU A 225 20.13 -10.35 -9.69
C GLU A 225 20.33 -9.90 -8.24
N ASP A 226 19.87 -8.70 -7.89
CA ASP A 226 19.99 -8.21 -6.52
C ASP A 226 19.20 -9.06 -5.51
N LEU A 227 17.99 -9.47 -5.85
CA LEU A 227 17.12 -10.22 -4.93
C LEU A 227 17.53 -11.69 -4.77
N THR A 228 17.93 -12.36 -5.85
CA THR A 228 18.43 -13.76 -5.77
C THR A 228 19.78 -13.80 -5.06
N THR A 229 20.65 -12.81 -5.28
CA THR A 229 21.87 -12.65 -4.49
C THR A 229 21.53 -12.38 -3.01
N ALA A 230 20.59 -11.49 -2.71
CA ALA A 230 20.15 -11.23 -1.35
C ALA A 230 19.65 -12.52 -0.66
N ALA A 231 18.85 -13.32 -1.36
CA ALA A 231 18.34 -14.58 -0.83
C ALA A 231 19.47 -15.57 -0.48
N SER A 232 20.51 -15.66 -1.31
CA SER A 232 21.67 -16.53 -1.03
C SER A 232 22.53 -16.04 0.14
N LEU A 233 22.43 -14.78 0.54
CA LEU A 233 23.23 -14.15 1.60
C LEU A 233 22.49 -14.04 2.93
N LEU A 234 21.16 -14.12 2.92
CA LEU A 234 20.30 -13.91 4.08
C LEU A 234 19.87 -15.26 4.69
N PRO A 235 19.57 -15.32 5.99
CA PRO A 235 18.99 -16.52 6.60
C PRO A 235 17.53 -16.68 6.19
N ALA A 236 17.05 -17.91 6.17
CA ALA A 236 15.61 -18.19 6.03
C ALA A 236 14.82 -17.65 7.24
N ARG A 237 15.44 -17.66 8.43
CA ARG A 237 14.94 -17.08 9.68
C ARG A 237 16.08 -16.53 10.51
N TRP A 238 15.88 -15.40 11.19
CA TRP A 238 16.89 -14.83 12.09
C TRP A 238 16.94 -15.61 13.41
N GLU A 239 18.14 -15.86 13.93
CA GLU A 239 18.34 -16.64 15.16
C GLU A 239 17.85 -15.88 16.40
N GLU A 240 18.10 -14.57 16.47
CA GLU A 240 17.62 -13.69 17.55
C GLU A 240 16.28 -13.05 17.19
N GLU A 241 15.23 -13.87 17.07
CA GLU A 241 13.91 -13.43 16.59
C GLU A 241 13.37 -12.20 17.31
N VAL A 242 13.56 -12.07 18.60
CA VAL A 242 13.04 -10.94 19.39
C VAL A 242 13.67 -9.62 18.97
N ASN A 243 14.98 -9.63 18.64
CA ASN A 243 15.72 -8.43 18.28
C ASN A 243 15.69 -8.12 16.78
N ASP A 244 15.61 -9.16 15.96
CA ASP A 244 15.71 -9.06 14.49
C ASP A 244 14.39 -9.34 13.77
N TRP A 245 13.28 -9.48 14.51
CA TRP A 245 11.95 -9.63 13.93
C TRP A 245 11.59 -8.42 13.04
N GLY A 246 11.14 -8.71 11.81
CA GLY A 246 10.85 -7.69 10.80
C GLY A 246 12.03 -7.36 9.89
N ARG A 247 13.24 -7.88 10.14
CA ARG A 247 14.32 -7.81 9.15
C ARG A 247 14.02 -8.74 7.99
N VAL A 248 14.46 -8.32 6.80
CA VAL A 248 14.29 -9.11 5.57
C VAL A 248 15.04 -10.43 5.67
N THR A 249 14.42 -11.48 5.15
CA THR A 249 14.95 -12.86 5.12
C THR A 249 15.17 -13.30 3.67
N ALA A 250 15.78 -14.45 3.47
CA ALA A 250 15.91 -15.08 2.16
C ALA A 250 14.54 -15.24 1.48
N GLY A 251 13.54 -15.73 2.23
CA GLY A 251 12.17 -15.87 1.73
C GLY A 251 11.52 -14.54 1.37
N SER A 252 11.78 -13.45 2.12
CA SER A 252 11.29 -12.11 1.78
C SER A 252 11.88 -11.62 0.44
N ALA A 253 13.16 -11.90 0.19
CA ALA A 253 13.83 -11.50 -1.04
C ALA A 253 13.28 -12.24 -2.26
N LEU A 254 13.11 -13.56 -2.16
CA LEU A 254 12.52 -14.38 -3.24
C LEU A 254 11.03 -14.02 -3.47
N ALA A 255 10.26 -13.76 -2.41
CA ALA A 255 8.87 -13.35 -2.53
C ALA A 255 8.73 -12.02 -3.30
N LEU A 256 9.65 -11.07 -3.06
CA LEU A 256 9.68 -9.83 -3.85
C LEU A 256 10.14 -10.10 -5.28
N ALA A 257 11.12 -10.98 -5.51
CA ALA A 257 11.56 -11.37 -6.86
C ALA A 257 10.40 -12.00 -7.65
N GLY A 258 9.65 -12.93 -7.05
CA GLY A 258 8.46 -13.54 -7.65
C GLY A 258 7.38 -12.52 -8.00
N TYR A 259 7.12 -11.54 -7.13
CA TYR A 259 6.18 -10.47 -7.45
C TYR A 259 6.65 -9.57 -8.60
N ILE A 260 7.93 -9.22 -8.64
CA ILE A 260 8.53 -8.45 -9.75
C ILE A 260 8.45 -9.26 -11.05
N ALA A 261 8.70 -10.56 -11.03
CA ALA A 261 8.58 -11.44 -12.18
C ALA A 261 7.13 -11.52 -12.68
N ASN A 262 6.13 -11.65 -11.79
CA ASN A 262 4.72 -11.55 -12.16
C ASN A 262 4.39 -10.22 -12.83
N TYR A 263 4.92 -9.12 -12.30
CA TYR A 263 4.71 -7.80 -12.88
C TYR A 263 5.30 -7.70 -14.29
N TYR A 264 6.50 -8.25 -14.50
CA TYR A 264 7.17 -8.30 -15.81
C TYR A 264 6.48 -9.24 -16.80
N ALA A 265 5.89 -10.35 -16.33
CA ALA A 265 5.10 -11.27 -17.12
C ALA A 265 3.67 -10.76 -17.43
N SER A 266 3.20 -9.73 -16.71
CA SER A 266 1.85 -9.17 -16.88
C SER A 266 1.73 -8.32 -18.15
N PRO A 267 0.51 -8.12 -18.70
CA PRO A 267 0.23 -7.44 -19.96
C PRO A 267 0.90 -6.08 -20.16
N VAL A 268 1.13 -5.30 -19.10
CA VAL A 268 1.77 -3.98 -19.16
C VAL A 268 3.17 -4.05 -19.78
N PHE A 269 3.92 -5.13 -19.57
CA PHE A 269 5.25 -5.34 -20.12
C PHE A 269 5.33 -6.54 -21.09
N ASN A 270 4.40 -7.49 -20.98
CA ASN A 270 4.33 -8.71 -21.78
C ASN A 270 3.17 -8.66 -22.76
N ARG A 271 3.29 -7.79 -23.77
CA ARG A 271 2.23 -7.56 -24.76
C ARG A 271 1.88 -8.77 -25.61
N ALA A 272 2.82 -9.68 -25.81
CA ALA A 272 2.66 -10.87 -26.63
C ALA A 272 2.29 -12.12 -25.83
N ASP A 273 2.17 -12.04 -24.49
CA ASP A 273 1.95 -13.19 -23.62
C ASP A 273 3.06 -14.24 -23.75
N GLU A 274 4.33 -13.77 -23.75
CA GLU A 274 5.51 -14.63 -23.82
C GLU A 274 5.55 -15.60 -22.64
N GLN A 275 5.50 -16.89 -22.94
CA GLN A 275 5.38 -17.96 -21.94
C GLN A 275 6.63 -18.08 -21.07
N ASP A 276 7.83 -17.82 -21.62
CA ASP A 276 9.09 -17.89 -20.88
C ASP A 276 9.10 -16.96 -19.66
N ARG A 277 8.44 -15.80 -19.76
CA ARG A 277 8.31 -14.86 -18.63
C ARG A 277 7.42 -15.40 -17.52
N TRP A 278 6.35 -16.12 -17.88
CA TRP A 278 5.48 -16.75 -16.90
C TRP A 278 6.16 -17.97 -16.25
N GLU A 279 6.95 -18.72 -17.02
CA GLU A 279 7.73 -19.84 -16.48
C GLU A 279 8.77 -19.36 -15.46
N GLU A 280 9.53 -18.30 -15.76
CA GLU A 280 10.46 -17.69 -14.81
C GLU A 280 9.73 -17.17 -13.56
N ALA A 281 8.58 -16.53 -13.72
CA ALA A 281 7.77 -16.06 -12.60
C ALA A 281 7.26 -17.24 -11.74
N TYR A 282 6.87 -18.36 -12.36
CA TYR A 282 6.42 -19.56 -11.67
C TYR A 282 7.56 -20.16 -10.82
N GLU A 283 8.75 -20.35 -11.40
CA GLU A 283 9.88 -20.91 -10.67
C GLU A 283 10.31 -20.02 -9.49
N LEU A 284 10.40 -18.71 -9.67
CA LEU A 284 10.75 -17.77 -8.59
C LEU A 284 9.72 -17.77 -7.45
N ASN A 285 8.42 -17.79 -7.76
CA ASN A 285 7.38 -17.83 -6.72
C ASN A 285 7.35 -19.20 -6.01
N LYS A 286 7.62 -20.28 -6.71
CA LYS A 286 7.72 -21.62 -6.13
C LYS A 286 8.89 -21.71 -5.15
N GLU A 287 10.07 -21.28 -5.57
CA GLU A 287 11.26 -21.20 -4.71
C GLU A 287 10.99 -20.29 -3.48
N ALA A 288 10.30 -19.17 -3.68
CA ALA A 288 9.92 -18.28 -2.58
C ALA A 288 9.08 -19.01 -1.53
N LEU A 289 8.07 -19.80 -1.95
CA LEU A 289 7.24 -20.57 -1.02
C LEU A 289 8.03 -21.66 -0.27
N GLU A 290 8.99 -22.31 -0.95
CA GLU A 290 9.86 -23.33 -0.35
C GLU A 290 10.75 -22.71 0.74
N VAL A 291 11.45 -21.63 0.44
CA VAL A 291 12.34 -20.93 1.38
C VAL A 291 11.54 -20.26 2.52
N LEU A 292 10.35 -19.74 2.24
CA LEU A 292 9.46 -19.23 3.30
C LEU A 292 9.05 -20.36 4.27
N ALA A 293 8.76 -21.55 3.76
CA ALA A 293 8.43 -22.69 4.61
C ALA A 293 9.61 -23.10 5.51
N GLU A 294 10.85 -23.07 5.00
CA GLU A 294 12.06 -23.28 5.81
C GLU A 294 12.19 -22.23 6.93
N GLY A 295 11.79 -20.99 6.67
CA GLY A 295 11.72 -19.90 7.64
C GLY A 295 10.49 -19.95 8.56
N HIS A 296 9.68 -21.00 8.50
CA HIS A 296 8.42 -21.17 9.24
C HIS A 296 7.36 -20.10 8.93
N PHE A 297 7.40 -19.51 7.74
CA PHE A 297 6.31 -18.70 7.23
C PHE A 297 5.24 -19.58 6.56
N GLY A 298 3.99 -19.17 6.65
CA GLY A 298 2.85 -19.93 6.11
C GLY A 298 1.52 -19.22 6.33
N LEU A 299 0.44 -19.82 5.86
CA LEU A 299 -0.90 -19.32 6.14
C LEU A 299 -1.22 -19.45 7.63
N SER A 300 -1.55 -18.34 8.29
CA SER A 300 -2.03 -18.36 9.65
C SER A 300 -3.46 -18.88 9.71
N TYR A 301 -3.76 -19.63 10.76
CA TYR A 301 -5.10 -20.14 11.08
C TYR A 301 -5.72 -21.09 10.04
N GLU A 302 -4.91 -21.81 9.26
CA GLU A 302 -5.39 -22.91 8.41
C GLU A 302 -6.19 -23.93 9.24
N GLY A 303 -7.39 -24.30 8.77
CA GLY A 303 -8.28 -25.21 9.49
C GLY A 303 -8.96 -24.64 10.72
N SER A 304 -8.74 -23.37 11.04
CA SER A 304 -9.32 -22.68 12.20
C SER A 304 -9.82 -21.29 11.82
N PRO A 305 -10.89 -21.17 10.99
CA PRO A 305 -11.35 -19.87 10.49
C PRO A 305 -11.89 -18.94 11.59
N GLY A 306 -12.44 -19.50 12.67
CA GLY A 306 -13.27 -18.77 13.62
C GLY A 306 -14.60 -18.33 13.03
N THR A 307 -15.50 -17.82 13.86
CA THR A 307 -16.81 -17.33 13.40
C THR A 307 -16.64 -16.10 12.53
N ASN A 308 -17.24 -16.14 11.35
CA ASN A 308 -17.13 -15.06 10.36
C ASN A 308 -15.67 -14.63 10.14
N ALA A 309 -14.76 -15.59 9.95
CA ALA A 309 -13.33 -15.37 9.75
C ALA A 309 -12.65 -14.54 10.87
N SER A 310 -13.06 -14.71 12.12
CA SER A 310 -12.50 -13.94 13.24
C SER A 310 -10.99 -14.16 13.40
N ASN A 311 -10.49 -15.37 13.13
CA ASN A 311 -9.07 -15.66 13.21
C ASN A 311 -8.28 -15.01 12.06
N TRP A 312 -8.85 -14.94 10.86
CA TRP A 312 -8.27 -14.16 9.76
C TRP A 312 -8.10 -12.68 10.14
N ALA A 313 -9.08 -12.09 10.83
CA ALA A 313 -9.00 -10.70 11.28
C ALA A 313 -7.86 -10.45 12.29
N GLN A 314 -7.35 -11.49 12.95
CA GLN A 314 -6.24 -11.36 13.89
C GLN A 314 -4.87 -11.21 13.23
N ILE A 315 -4.72 -11.50 11.93
CA ILE A 315 -3.45 -11.42 11.21
C ILE A 315 -2.75 -10.07 11.41
N TRP A 316 -3.50 -8.98 11.45
CA TRP A 316 -2.95 -7.63 11.62
C TRP A 316 -2.76 -7.19 13.07
N CYS A 317 -3.26 -7.95 14.02
CA CYS A 317 -3.32 -7.56 15.43
C CYS A 317 -2.44 -8.41 16.34
N ASN A 318 -2.20 -9.68 15.99
CA ASN A 318 -1.43 -10.64 16.77
C ASN A 318 -0.02 -10.84 16.19
N ILE A 319 0.83 -9.84 16.32
CA ILE A 319 2.18 -9.89 15.74
C ILE A 319 3.24 -10.22 16.80
N TYR A 320 2.92 -10.04 18.07
CA TYR A 320 3.77 -10.38 19.20
C TYR A 320 3.02 -11.25 20.19
N GLY A 321 3.45 -12.47 20.33
CA GLY A 321 2.86 -13.38 21.30
C GLY A 321 3.70 -14.66 21.49
N GLY A 322 4.78 -14.59 22.24
CA GLY A 322 5.56 -15.78 22.63
C GLY A 322 6.04 -16.60 21.42
N ASP A 323 5.79 -17.90 21.47
CA ASP A 323 6.20 -18.82 20.40
C ASP A 323 5.41 -18.68 19.09
N ASN A 324 4.46 -17.73 19.00
CA ASN A 324 3.58 -17.55 17.87
C ASN A 324 3.80 -16.19 17.20
N LEU A 325 4.95 -15.99 16.60
CA LEU A 325 5.16 -14.90 15.66
C LEU A 325 4.22 -15.11 14.45
N ASN A 326 3.66 -14.02 13.94
CA ASN A 326 2.74 -14.07 12.81
C ASN A 326 3.42 -14.67 11.57
N SER A 327 3.11 -15.93 11.27
CA SER A 327 3.70 -16.66 10.14
C SER A 327 3.36 -16.05 8.77
N GLU A 328 2.35 -15.18 8.68
CA GLU A 328 2.01 -14.50 7.42
C GLU A 328 2.83 -13.23 7.16
N ALA A 329 3.45 -12.63 8.18
CA ALA A 329 4.16 -11.36 8.00
C ALA A 329 5.54 -11.58 7.34
N VAL A 330 5.58 -11.77 6.04
CA VAL A 330 6.79 -12.01 5.24
C VAL A 330 7.70 -10.79 5.23
N PHE A 331 7.12 -9.59 5.12
CA PHE A 331 7.83 -8.32 5.22
C PHE A 331 6.93 -7.26 5.85
N MET A 332 7.42 -6.57 6.87
CA MET A 332 6.65 -5.59 7.62
C MET A 332 7.51 -4.47 8.20
N ALA A 333 6.86 -3.37 8.56
CA ALA A 333 7.42 -2.32 9.38
C ALA A 333 6.91 -2.46 10.81
N ASN A 334 7.83 -2.61 11.76
CA ASN A 334 7.51 -2.56 13.17
C ASN A 334 7.20 -1.14 13.59
N CYS A 335 6.12 -0.96 14.32
CA CYS A 335 5.72 0.29 14.94
C CYS A 335 5.79 0.16 16.47
N ASN A 336 5.81 1.28 17.17
CA ASN A 336 5.76 1.30 18.63
C ASN A 336 4.73 2.33 19.11
N ASN A 337 4.22 2.10 20.33
CA ASN A 337 3.31 3.01 21.02
C ASN A 337 3.96 3.65 22.27
N ALA A 338 5.30 3.64 22.36
CA ALA A 338 6.00 4.20 23.49
C ALA A 338 5.72 5.69 23.61
N GLY A 339 5.19 6.11 24.76
CA GLY A 339 4.92 7.51 25.07
C GLY A 339 6.22 8.29 25.23
N GLY A 340 6.26 9.52 24.74
CA GLY A 340 7.37 10.44 24.90
C GLY A 340 7.55 11.39 23.71
N ASP A 341 8.23 12.49 23.96
CA ASP A 341 8.45 13.57 22.99
C ASP A 341 9.66 13.33 22.05
N SER A 342 10.25 12.14 22.04
CA SER A 342 11.39 11.85 21.17
C SER A 342 10.92 11.65 19.73
N GLY A 343 11.53 12.35 18.79
CA GLY A 343 11.18 12.33 17.36
C GLY A 343 11.39 10.99 16.63
N ASP A 344 11.76 9.93 17.34
CA ASP A 344 12.15 8.64 16.79
C ASP A 344 11.03 7.58 16.87
N GLN A 345 9.80 7.99 17.18
CA GLN A 345 8.69 7.07 17.35
C GLN A 345 7.98 6.82 16.03
N LEU A 346 7.88 5.55 15.65
CA LEU A 346 7.12 5.09 14.49
C LEU A 346 5.73 4.64 14.95
N TYR A 347 4.77 5.54 14.88
CA TYR A 347 3.37 5.23 15.16
C TYR A 347 2.65 4.73 13.91
N ASN A 348 1.60 3.95 14.12
CA ASN A 348 0.65 3.58 13.09
C ASN A 348 -0.69 4.30 13.35
N CYS A 349 -1.12 5.13 12.41
CA CYS A 349 -2.39 5.87 12.48
C CYS A 349 -3.55 5.15 11.77
N THR A 350 -3.38 3.91 11.33
CA THR A 350 -4.41 3.18 10.57
C THR A 350 -5.72 3.11 11.34
N GLU A 351 -5.68 2.74 12.61
CA GLU A 351 -6.88 2.63 13.44
C GLU A 351 -7.64 3.95 13.56
N GLN A 352 -6.94 5.06 13.73
CA GLN A 352 -7.55 6.40 13.77
C GLN A 352 -8.28 6.72 12.47
N LYS A 353 -7.70 6.39 11.32
CA LYS A 353 -8.28 6.71 10.01
C LYS A 353 -9.45 5.80 9.63
N LEU A 354 -9.38 4.53 10.01
CA LEU A 354 -10.47 3.58 9.75
C LEU A 354 -11.74 3.96 10.49
N ARG A 355 -11.63 4.36 11.76
CA ARG A 355 -12.80 4.67 12.59
C ARG A 355 -13.40 6.03 12.26
N PRO A 356 -14.72 6.11 12.12
CA PRO A 356 -15.40 7.39 12.06
C PRO A 356 -15.30 8.15 13.39
N SER A 357 -15.61 9.44 13.40
CA SER A 357 -15.47 10.30 14.59
C SER A 357 -16.29 9.83 15.77
N ASN A 358 -17.50 9.31 15.54
CA ASN A 358 -18.36 8.74 16.57
C ASN A 358 -17.84 7.40 17.13
N CYS A 359 -16.87 6.79 16.45
CA CYS A 359 -16.16 5.59 16.90
C CYS A 359 -14.75 5.89 17.42
N GLY A 360 -14.49 7.10 17.88
CA GLY A 360 -13.21 7.52 18.45
C GLY A 360 -12.12 7.74 17.38
N GLY A 361 -12.47 7.83 16.12
CA GLY A 361 -11.53 7.97 15.01
C GLY A 361 -11.47 9.36 14.40
N GLY A 362 -10.79 9.46 13.26
CA GLY A 362 -10.50 10.69 12.53
C GLY A 362 -11.39 10.94 11.30
N GLY A 363 -12.53 10.26 11.16
CA GLY A 363 -13.47 10.49 10.07
C GLY A 363 -13.95 9.25 9.33
N GLY A 364 -13.24 8.14 9.47
CA GLY A 364 -13.60 6.87 8.81
C GLY A 364 -13.25 6.81 7.31
N ILE A 365 -13.12 5.61 6.79
CA ILE A 365 -12.82 5.35 5.39
C ILE A 365 -14.01 4.67 4.75
N THR A 366 -14.50 5.24 3.66
CA THR A 366 -15.70 4.79 2.96
C THR A 366 -15.35 3.89 1.79
N PRO A 367 -15.80 2.64 1.76
CA PRO A 367 -15.67 1.74 0.61
C PRO A 367 -16.52 2.24 -0.56
N SER A 368 -16.20 1.81 -1.78
CA SER A 368 -17.13 1.90 -2.89
C SER A 368 -18.29 0.90 -2.71
N ALA A 369 -19.48 1.25 -3.15
CA ALA A 369 -20.63 0.35 -3.19
C ALA A 369 -20.31 -0.90 -4.03
N GLU A 370 -19.59 -0.70 -5.13
CA GLU A 370 -19.15 -1.74 -6.06
C GLU A 370 -18.20 -2.74 -5.38
N MET A 371 -17.37 -2.27 -4.44
CA MET A 371 -16.50 -3.17 -3.67
C MET A 371 -17.28 -3.93 -2.59
N VAL A 372 -18.22 -3.28 -1.92
CA VAL A 372 -19.13 -3.93 -0.97
C VAL A 372 -19.95 -5.02 -1.66
N ASP A 373 -20.51 -4.69 -2.83
CA ASP A 373 -21.33 -5.61 -3.62
C ASP A 373 -20.50 -6.76 -4.23
N ALA A 374 -19.19 -6.55 -4.49
CA ALA A 374 -18.33 -7.54 -5.11
C ALA A 374 -17.95 -8.71 -4.19
N PHE A 375 -18.06 -8.59 -2.87
CA PHE A 375 -17.71 -9.71 -1.99
C PHE A 375 -18.57 -10.95 -2.31
N PRO A 376 -18.00 -12.17 -2.22
CA PRO A 376 -18.76 -13.40 -2.49
C PRO A 376 -19.93 -13.61 -1.54
N MET A 377 -20.82 -14.51 -1.90
CA MET A 377 -21.83 -15.06 -1.01
C MET A 377 -21.20 -16.14 -0.10
N ALA A 378 -21.94 -16.58 0.91
CA ALA A 378 -21.47 -17.56 1.89
C ALA A 378 -21.17 -18.96 1.30
N ASP A 379 -21.68 -19.26 0.10
CA ASP A 379 -21.34 -20.46 -0.67
C ASP A 379 -20.10 -20.26 -1.57
N GLY A 380 -19.47 -19.09 -1.54
CA GLY A 380 -18.31 -18.74 -2.35
C GLY A 380 -18.62 -18.28 -3.77
N LYS A 381 -19.88 -18.26 -4.17
CA LYS A 381 -20.32 -17.74 -5.48
C LYS A 381 -20.33 -16.21 -5.47
N ARG A 382 -20.20 -15.62 -6.65
CA ARG A 382 -20.35 -14.16 -6.79
C ARG A 382 -21.82 -13.76 -6.63
N PRO A 383 -22.10 -12.53 -6.20
CA PRO A 383 -23.48 -12.03 -6.10
C PRO A 383 -24.29 -12.10 -7.39
N THR A 384 -23.62 -12.14 -8.55
CA THR A 384 -24.24 -12.24 -9.88
C THR A 384 -24.36 -13.66 -10.41
N GLU A 385 -23.78 -14.64 -9.72
CA GLU A 385 -23.82 -16.05 -10.12
C GLU A 385 -24.96 -16.79 -9.44
N ALA A 386 -25.47 -17.81 -10.12
CA ALA A 386 -26.43 -18.72 -9.50
C ALA A 386 -25.74 -19.57 -8.44
N GLY A 387 -26.26 -19.59 -7.23
CA GLY A 387 -25.74 -20.33 -6.09
C GLY A 387 -26.84 -20.67 -5.10
N GLN A 388 -26.43 -21.07 -3.90
CA GLN A 388 -27.37 -21.34 -2.80
C GLN A 388 -28.09 -20.07 -2.36
N TYR A 389 -27.42 -18.91 -2.47
CA TYR A 389 -27.93 -17.62 -1.97
C TYR A 389 -28.15 -16.65 -3.13
N THR A 390 -29.19 -15.85 -3.01
CA THR A 390 -29.48 -14.73 -3.92
C THR A 390 -29.07 -13.43 -3.23
N TYR A 391 -28.33 -12.58 -3.93
CA TYR A 391 -27.91 -11.29 -3.42
C TYR A 391 -29.04 -10.28 -3.43
N ASP A 392 -29.30 -9.65 -2.27
CA ASP A 392 -30.22 -8.52 -2.14
C ASP A 392 -29.42 -7.24 -1.77
N LYS A 393 -29.49 -6.22 -2.65
CA LYS A 393 -28.79 -4.95 -2.43
C LYS A 393 -29.24 -4.21 -1.16
N LYS A 394 -30.48 -4.36 -0.72
CA LYS A 394 -31.00 -3.73 0.51
C LYS A 394 -30.52 -4.47 1.74
N LEU A 395 -30.46 -5.80 1.66
CA LEU A 395 -29.96 -6.71 2.69
C LEU A 395 -28.52 -7.15 2.38
N PHE A 396 -27.71 -6.26 1.88
CA PHE A 396 -26.36 -6.49 1.36
C PHE A 396 -25.43 -7.25 2.33
N PHE A 397 -25.75 -7.30 3.61
CA PHE A 397 -24.98 -7.96 4.66
C PHE A 397 -25.38 -9.42 4.91
N LEU A 398 -26.46 -9.92 4.33
CA LEU A 398 -26.88 -11.31 4.51
C LEU A 398 -26.13 -12.27 3.59
N ASN A 399 -25.87 -13.47 4.09
CA ASN A 399 -25.30 -14.58 3.32
C ASN A 399 -23.99 -14.24 2.62
N ARG A 400 -23.10 -13.48 3.26
CA ARG A 400 -21.85 -13.05 2.64
C ARG A 400 -20.65 -13.91 3.04
N ASP A 401 -19.61 -13.83 2.24
CA ASP A 401 -18.25 -14.32 2.57
C ASP A 401 -17.87 -13.96 4.01
N PRO A 402 -17.31 -14.89 4.79
CA PRO A 402 -16.95 -14.59 6.18
C PRO A 402 -16.04 -13.35 6.37
N ARG A 403 -15.17 -13.06 5.39
CA ARG A 403 -14.28 -11.87 5.40
C ARG A 403 -15.06 -10.56 5.25
N PHE A 404 -16.27 -10.60 4.66
CA PHE A 404 -17.12 -9.42 4.53
C PHE A 404 -17.35 -8.74 5.89
N TYR A 405 -17.70 -9.51 6.89
CA TYR A 405 -18.02 -9.01 8.24
C TYR A 405 -16.79 -8.46 8.96
N ARG A 406 -15.57 -8.87 8.56
CA ARG A 406 -14.32 -8.36 9.12
C ARG A 406 -13.73 -7.22 8.29
N THR A 407 -14.26 -7.00 7.09
CA THR A 407 -13.82 -5.93 6.19
C THR A 407 -14.68 -4.68 6.33
N PHE A 408 -15.99 -4.83 6.59
CA PHE A 408 -16.92 -3.72 6.63
C PHE A 408 -17.62 -3.58 7.98
N ALA A 409 -17.75 -2.33 8.43
CA ALA A 409 -18.66 -1.93 9.48
C ALA A 409 -19.89 -1.28 8.84
N PHE A 410 -21.07 -1.77 9.18
CA PHE A 410 -22.34 -1.32 8.62
C PHE A 410 -23.35 -1.02 9.73
N PRO A 411 -24.40 -0.23 9.48
CA PRO A 411 -25.38 0.15 10.49
C PRO A 411 -25.99 -1.06 11.20
N GLY A 412 -25.96 -1.05 12.51
CA GLY A 412 -26.44 -2.16 13.35
C GLY A 412 -25.35 -3.09 13.87
N THR A 413 -24.07 -2.83 13.58
CA THR A 413 -22.94 -3.61 14.10
C THR A 413 -22.16 -2.85 15.16
N GLU A 414 -21.59 -3.56 16.14
CA GLU A 414 -20.67 -3.01 17.12
C GLU A 414 -19.24 -2.91 16.56
N TRP A 415 -18.51 -1.93 17.07
CA TRP A 415 -17.08 -1.77 16.78
C TRP A 415 -16.32 -1.46 18.07
N ARG A 416 -16.02 -2.49 18.82
CA ARG A 416 -15.45 -2.40 20.16
C ARG A 416 -13.97 -2.00 20.16
N PHE A 417 -13.54 -1.32 21.21
CA PHE A 417 -12.13 -0.99 21.43
C PHE A 417 -11.76 -1.07 22.92
N LEU A 418 -10.46 -1.17 23.20
CA LEU A 418 -9.91 -1.15 24.55
C LEU A 418 -9.57 0.29 24.95
N GLY A 419 -10.23 0.82 25.96
CA GLY A 419 -9.97 2.17 26.45
C GLY A 419 -11.10 2.71 27.29
N SER A 420 -10.86 3.81 27.96
CA SER A 420 -11.89 4.57 28.71
C SER A 420 -12.27 5.79 27.89
N ILE A 421 -13.56 6.03 27.74
CA ILE A 421 -14.07 7.22 27.06
C ILE A 421 -14.28 8.33 28.07
N SER A 422 -13.92 9.55 27.73
CA SER A 422 -14.13 10.74 28.55
C SER A 422 -14.47 11.96 27.71
N GLY A 423 -15.05 12.98 28.34
CA GLY A 423 -15.37 14.25 27.69
C GLY A 423 -16.44 14.12 26.59
N ASP A 424 -16.27 14.84 25.50
CA ASP A 424 -17.23 14.90 24.37
C ASP A 424 -17.52 13.55 23.72
N LEU A 425 -16.62 12.57 23.86
CA LEU A 425 -16.85 11.23 23.34
C LEU A 425 -17.92 10.45 24.12
N VAL A 426 -18.13 10.75 25.40
CA VAL A 426 -19.21 10.12 26.20
C VAL A 426 -20.58 10.48 25.64
N GLU A 427 -20.74 11.73 25.19
CA GLU A 427 -22.01 12.16 24.57
C GLU A 427 -22.19 11.55 23.18
N LYS A 428 -21.09 11.34 22.45
CA LYS A 428 -21.09 10.73 21.10
C LYS A 428 -21.22 9.21 21.11
N CYS A 429 -21.00 8.57 22.24
CA CYS A 429 -21.01 7.11 22.41
C CYS A 429 -22.05 6.71 23.45
N PRO A 430 -23.33 6.67 23.13
CA PRO A 430 -24.43 6.49 24.08
C PRO A 430 -24.42 5.15 24.83
N TYR A 431 -23.55 4.21 24.48
CA TYR A 431 -23.41 2.91 25.09
C TYR A 431 -22.28 2.83 26.13
N SER A 432 -21.69 3.95 26.54
CA SER A 432 -20.32 3.90 26.99
C SER A 432 -20.04 4.38 28.39
N SER A 433 -20.95 4.47 29.30
CA SER A 433 -20.55 4.76 30.68
C SER A 433 -19.66 3.63 31.24
N GLY A 434 -18.37 3.68 30.90
CA GLY A 434 -17.36 2.71 31.29
C GLY A 434 -17.21 1.49 30.37
N GLU A 435 -17.96 1.39 29.30
CA GLU A 435 -17.82 0.31 28.33
C GLU A 435 -16.86 0.66 27.19
N LYS A 436 -16.27 -0.35 26.57
CA LYS A 436 -15.15 -0.22 25.64
C LYS A 436 -15.58 -0.51 24.20
N TYR A 437 -16.76 -0.06 23.81
CA TYR A 437 -17.26 -0.29 22.46
C TYR A 437 -18.10 0.88 21.95
N GLN A 438 -18.27 0.92 20.67
CA GLN A 438 -19.14 1.85 19.98
C GLN A 438 -20.04 1.12 19.00
N HIS A 439 -21.19 1.69 18.79
CA HIS A 439 -22.18 1.19 17.87
C HIS A 439 -22.12 1.98 16.56
N GLN A 440 -22.12 1.28 15.44
CA GLN A 440 -22.23 1.90 14.14
C GLN A 440 -23.61 2.55 13.98
N GLN A 441 -23.65 3.76 13.45
CA GLN A 441 -24.85 4.54 13.33
C GLN A 441 -25.59 4.33 12.01
N TYR A 442 -26.92 4.53 12.03
CA TYR A 442 -27.71 4.69 10.80
C TYR A 442 -27.57 6.11 10.29
N ALA A 443 -27.46 6.29 8.99
CA ALA A 443 -27.63 7.60 8.39
C ALA A 443 -29.11 7.98 8.47
N TRP A 444 -29.36 9.10 9.10
CA TRP A 444 -30.70 9.52 9.50
C TRP A 444 -31.29 10.57 8.57
N TYR A 445 -30.48 11.52 8.12
CA TYR A 445 -30.91 12.65 7.32
C TYR A 445 -30.09 12.79 6.03
N ASP A 446 -30.59 13.61 5.12
CA ASP A 446 -29.80 14.10 4.01
C ASP A 446 -28.77 15.13 4.50
N THR A 447 -27.57 15.04 3.96
CA THR A 447 -26.34 15.65 4.50
C THR A 447 -26.33 17.17 4.61
N SER A 448 -27.25 17.88 3.96
CA SER A 448 -27.20 19.33 3.85
C SER A 448 -27.71 20.08 5.07
N ASP A 449 -28.48 19.45 5.99
CA ASP A 449 -29.28 20.18 6.94
C ASP A 449 -28.92 20.03 8.43
N HIS A 450 -27.89 19.23 8.81
CA HIS A 450 -27.76 18.76 10.20
C HIS A 450 -26.44 19.01 10.94
N VAL A 451 -25.67 20.00 10.54
CA VAL A 451 -24.41 20.37 11.22
C VAL A 451 -24.63 20.82 12.69
N ALA A 452 -25.86 21.23 13.03
CA ALA A 452 -26.19 21.73 14.36
C ALA A 452 -26.54 20.64 15.40
N ASP A 453 -26.79 19.41 14.97
CA ASP A 453 -27.44 18.38 15.79
C ASP A 453 -26.51 17.34 16.39
N GLN A 454 -25.23 17.65 16.48
CA GLN A 454 -24.17 16.76 16.96
C GLN A 454 -24.39 16.20 18.39
N LYS A 455 -25.26 16.82 19.16
CA LYS A 455 -25.46 16.42 20.57
C LYS A 455 -26.47 15.30 20.79
N TYR A 456 -27.24 14.94 19.75
CA TYR A 456 -28.39 14.06 19.92
C TYR A 456 -28.16 12.60 19.70
N SER A 457 -27.01 12.18 19.62
CA SER A 457 -26.62 10.78 19.60
C SER A 457 -25.59 10.51 18.54
N GLY A 458 -24.84 9.50 18.74
CA GLY A 458 -23.98 8.97 17.77
C GLY A 458 -24.62 8.66 16.39
N TYR A 459 -25.90 8.87 16.16
CA TYR A 459 -26.53 8.79 14.83
C TYR A 459 -26.15 9.93 13.90
N PHE A 460 -25.75 11.07 14.44
CA PHE A 460 -25.51 12.28 13.69
C PHE A 460 -24.04 12.62 13.54
N SER A 461 -23.19 12.04 14.35
CA SER A 461 -21.76 12.35 14.30
C SER A 461 -21.13 12.02 12.96
N ASP A 462 -21.64 11.01 12.26
CA ASP A 462 -21.19 10.65 10.91
C ASP A 462 -21.61 11.69 9.89
N LEU A 463 -22.80 12.24 10.01
CA LEU A 463 -23.33 13.28 9.15
C LEU A 463 -22.61 14.61 9.36
N ALA A 464 -22.30 14.93 10.62
CA ALA A 464 -21.61 16.16 10.97
C ALA A 464 -20.14 16.19 10.54
N ALA A 465 -19.49 15.05 10.43
CA ALA A 465 -18.07 14.94 10.02
C ALA A 465 -17.84 15.02 8.51
N GLY A 466 -18.83 15.45 7.70
CA GLY A 466 -18.63 15.67 6.27
C GLY A 466 -19.37 14.71 5.34
N GLY A 467 -20.57 14.32 5.73
CA GLY A 467 -21.55 13.78 4.82
C GLY A 467 -21.79 12.27 4.92
N GLY A 468 -22.96 11.92 5.40
CA GLY A 468 -23.76 10.70 5.25
C GLY A 468 -23.04 9.37 4.99
N LYS A 469 -22.05 9.03 5.78
CA LYS A 469 -21.30 7.79 5.62
C LYS A 469 -21.92 6.72 6.52
N SER A 470 -22.46 5.66 5.92
CA SER A 470 -23.08 4.58 6.68
C SER A 470 -22.26 3.31 6.75
N ILE A 471 -21.35 3.11 5.80
CA ILE A 471 -20.48 1.94 5.68
C ILE A 471 -19.04 2.40 5.76
N TYR A 472 -18.23 1.69 6.54
CA TYR A 472 -16.81 1.99 6.72
C TYR A 472 -15.94 0.76 6.52
N VAL A 473 -14.70 0.98 6.09
CA VAL A 473 -13.67 -0.07 6.07
C VAL A 473 -13.25 -0.35 7.50
N ARG A 474 -13.35 -1.62 7.90
CA ARG A 474 -13.00 -2.12 9.23
C ARG A 474 -11.77 -3.01 9.23
N LYS A 475 -11.37 -3.53 8.09
CA LYS A 475 -10.20 -4.42 7.96
C LYS A 475 -8.96 -3.79 8.59
N LYS A 476 -8.17 -4.57 9.30
CA LYS A 476 -6.99 -4.16 10.09
C LYS A 476 -7.30 -3.38 11.36
N SER A 477 -8.57 -3.11 11.66
CA SER A 477 -8.98 -2.44 12.90
C SER A 477 -9.07 -3.42 14.06
N GLN A 478 -8.83 -2.92 15.25
CA GLN A 478 -9.11 -3.66 16.47
C GLN A 478 -10.61 -3.87 16.65
N ASP A 479 -11.00 -5.09 16.95
CA ASP A 479 -12.26 -5.40 17.62
C ASP A 479 -11.94 -6.04 18.95
N TYR A 480 -12.22 -5.36 20.06
CA TYR A 480 -11.82 -5.82 21.39
C TYR A 480 -12.33 -7.22 21.73
N SER A 481 -13.47 -7.62 21.17
CA SER A 481 -14.03 -8.94 21.41
C SER A 481 -13.32 -10.08 20.67
N ILE A 482 -12.58 -9.76 19.60
CA ILE A 482 -12.00 -10.73 18.68
C ILE A 482 -10.48 -10.69 18.73
N ASN A 483 -9.90 -9.49 18.68
CA ASN A 483 -8.48 -9.25 18.55
C ASN A 483 -7.97 -8.19 19.53
N PRO A 484 -8.19 -8.36 20.86
CA PRO A 484 -7.66 -7.45 21.84
C PRO A 484 -6.12 -7.45 21.75
N SER A 485 -5.53 -6.28 21.63
CA SER A 485 -4.08 -6.15 21.57
C SER A 485 -3.61 -4.91 22.33
N PRO A 486 -2.57 -5.01 23.16
CA PRO A 486 -2.00 -3.85 23.85
C PRO A 486 -1.32 -2.85 22.88
N MET A 487 -1.16 -3.23 21.61
CA MET A 487 -0.60 -2.37 20.57
C MET A 487 -1.54 -1.21 20.19
N TYR A 488 -2.84 -1.36 20.45
CA TYR A 488 -3.83 -0.31 20.21
C TYR A 488 -3.99 0.54 21.47
N VAL A 489 -3.64 1.81 21.36
CA VAL A 489 -3.74 2.78 22.45
C VAL A 489 -4.80 3.80 22.12
N PHE A 490 -5.78 3.93 23.01
CA PHE A 490 -6.79 4.96 22.95
C PHE A 490 -6.43 6.10 23.91
N GLU A 491 -6.23 7.30 23.37
CA GLU A 491 -5.94 8.53 24.12
C GLU A 491 -7.12 9.51 24.01
N ALA A 492 -7.88 9.66 25.08
CA ALA A 492 -9.14 10.41 25.10
C ALA A 492 -9.01 11.91 24.74
N ASN A 493 -7.83 12.51 24.90
CA ASN A 493 -7.68 13.97 24.91
C ASN A 493 -7.03 14.58 23.68
N THR A 494 -6.54 13.80 22.70
CA THR A 494 -5.83 14.36 21.55
C THR A 494 -6.32 13.82 20.23
N SER A 495 -6.04 12.58 19.95
CA SER A 495 -6.35 11.95 18.68
C SER A 495 -6.48 10.47 18.96
N ALA A 496 -7.67 10.06 19.37
CA ALA A 496 -7.97 8.68 19.69
C ALA A 496 -7.34 7.75 18.62
N PHE A 497 -6.59 6.75 19.05
CA PHE A 497 -5.87 5.80 18.19
C PHE A 497 -4.77 6.36 17.26
N ALA A 498 -4.28 7.58 17.48
CA ALA A 498 -3.24 8.17 16.63
C ALA A 498 -1.85 7.53 16.81
N ARG A 499 -1.64 6.85 17.92
CA ARG A 499 -0.33 6.33 18.34
C ARG A 499 -0.38 4.83 18.63
N ASN A 500 -0.68 4.04 17.61
CA ASN A 500 -0.69 2.60 17.75
C ASN A 500 0.67 1.99 17.40
N GLY A 501 1.02 0.91 18.11
CA GLY A 501 2.19 0.10 17.81
C GLY A 501 1.92 -1.04 16.84
N GLN A 502 0.75 -1.10 16.24
CA GLN A 502 0.38 -2.12 15.26
C GLN A 502 1.34 -2.06 14.06
N PRO A 503 2.03 -3.15 13.71
CA PRO A 503 2.90 -3.18 12.55
C PRO A 503 2.14 -2.99 11.23
N LEU A 504 2.84 -2.47 10.25
CA LEU A 504 2.35 -2.37 8.87
C LEU A 504 2.93 -3.53 8.05
N ILE A 505 2.11 -4.49 7.69
CA ILE A 505 2.51 -5.62 6.86
C ILE A 505 2.54 -5.15 5.40
N ALA A 506 3.74 -5.13 4.81
CA ALA A 506 3.94 -4.75 3.41
C ALA A 506 3.74 -5.92 2.45
N MET A 507 4.09 -7.14 2.89
CA MET A 507 3.90 -8.37 2.15
C MET A 507 3.55 -9.50 3.12
N ARG A 508 2.52 -10.27 2.82
CA ARG A 508 2.12 -11.42 3.62
C ARG A 508 2.10 -12.70 2.80
N TYR A 509 2.21 -13.84 3.47
CA TYR A 509 2.31 -15.17 2.81
C TYR A 509 1.16 -15.43 1.84
N THR A 510 -0.07 -15.01 2.17
CA THR A 510 -1.21 -15.15 1.24
C THR A 510 -1.00 -14.39 -0.07
N GLU A 511 -0.37 -13.21 -0.04
CA GLU A 511 -0.02 -12.49 -1.27
C GLU A 511 0.98 -13.28 -2.11
N VAL A 512 2.00 -13.89 -1.45
CA VAL A 512 2.98 -14.73 -2.15
C VAL A 512 2.31 -15.95 -2.76
N LEU A 513 1.38 -16.59 -2.04
CA LEU A 513 0.62 -17.72 -2.53
C LEU A 513 -0.29 -17.34 -3.72
N LEU A 514 -0.88 -16.14 -3.71
CA LEU A 514 -1.65 -15.61 -4.85
C LEU A 514 -0.74 -15.25 -6.04
N ASN A 515 0.46 -14.74 -5.78
CA ASN A 515 1.47 -14.49 -6.82
C ASN A 515 1.90 -15.82 -7.47
N PHE A 516 2.11 -16.86 -6.67
CA PHE A 516 2.38 -18.21 -7.18
C PHE A 516 1.22 -18.74 -8.02
N ALA A 517 -0.03 -18.61 -7.54
CA ALA A 517 -1.20 -19.07 -8.28
C ALA A 517 -1.29 -18.40 -9.67
N GLU A 518 -1.01 -17.10 -9.73
CA GLU A 518 -1.03 -16.33 -10.97
C GLU A 518 0.08 -16.76 -11.92
N ALA A 519 1.30 -16.91 -11.43
CA ALA A 519 2.43 -17.37 -12.23
C ALA A 519 2.22 -18.81 -12.73
N ALA A 520 1.72 -19.70 -11.88
CA ALA A 520 1.35 -21.07 -12.25
C ALA A 520 0.26 -21.10 -13.33
N CYS A 521 -0.76 -20.23 -13.22
CA CYS A 521 -1.75 -20.06 -14.28
C CYS A 521 -1.10 -19.58 -15.59
N GLY A 522 -0.20 -18.59 -15.51
CA GLY A 522 0.54 -18.08 -16.65
C GLY A 522 1.36 -19.14 -17.36
N ALA A 523 2.05 -20.00 -16.60
CA ALA A 523 2.85 -21.12 -17.07
C ALA A 523 2.01 -22.39 -17.40
N ASN A 524 0.67 -22.29 -17.41
CA ASN A 524 -0.27 -23.40 -17.66
C ASN A 524 -0.26 -24.53 -16.62
N HIS A 525 0.23 -24.30 -15.38
CA HIS A 525 0.10 -25.22 -14.25
C HIS A 525 -1.24 -25.00 -13.53
N LEU A 526 -2.36 -25.19 -14.24
CA LEU A 526 -3.69 -24.78 -13.77
C LEU A 526 -4.16 -25.52 -12.51
N ASP A 527 -3.75 -26.77 -12.32
CA ASP A 527 -4.08 -27.52 -11.10
C ASP A 527 -3.37 -26.95 -9.86
N GLU A 528 -2.14 -26.47 -10.00
CA GLU A 528 -1.41 -25.84 -8.90
C GLU A 528 -2.03 -24.46 -8.55
N ALA A 529 -2.39 -23.69 -9.57
CA ALA A 529 -3.13 -22.44 -9.41
C ALA A 529 -4.46 -22.66 -8.68
N TRP A 530 -5.23 -23.67 -9.08
CA TRP A 530 -6.47 -24.07 -8.42
C TRP A 530 -6.23 -24.43 -6.94
N ASN A 531 -5.24 -25.26 -6.66
CA ASN A 531 -4.95 -25.71 -5.30
C ASN A 531 -4.61 -24.55 -4.38
N ALA A 532 -3.86 -23.57 -4.88
CA ALA A 532 -3.55 -22.34 -4.13
C ALA A 532 -4.82 -21.53 -3.82
N LEU A 533 -5.71 -21.33 -4.78
CA LEU A 533 -6.99 -20.66 -4.57
C LEU A 533 -7.87 -21.37 -3.55
N VAL A 534 -8.02 -22.69 -3.69
CA VAL A 534 -8.82 -23.52 -2.76
C VAL A 534 -8.25 -23.40 -1.35
N ARG A 535 -6.94 -23.48 -1.19
CA ARG A 535 -6.27 -23.37 0.11
C ARG A 535 -6.57 -22.02 0.81
N ILE A 536 -6.53 -20.91 0.08
CA ILE A 536 -6.82 -19.59 0.61
C ILE A 536 -8.29 -19.50 1.05
N ARG A 537 -9.21 -20.01 0.25
CA ARG A 537 -10.65 -19.99 0.55
C ARG A 537 -11.01 -20.93 1.71
N GLN A 538 -10.42 -22.13 1.77
CA GLN A 538 -10.63 -23.05 2.90
C GLN A 538 -10.21 -22.43 4.24
N ARG A 539 -9.15 -21.62 4.28
CA ARG A 539 -8.71 -20.93 5.48
C ARG A 539 -9.82 -20.09 6.12
N VAL A 540 -10.70 -19.49 5.35
CA VAL A 540 -11.80 -18.65 5.85
C VAL A 540 -13.12 -19.40 6.01
N GLY A 541 -13.11 -20.73 5.84
CA GLY A 541 -14.23 -21.58 6.20
C GLY A 541 -15.00 -22.20 5.04
N TYR A 542 -14.63 -21.92 3.79
CA TYR A 542 -15.25 -22.60 2.65
C TYR A 542 -14.87 -24.08 2.59
N THR A 543 -15.75 -24.88 2.01
CA THR A 543 -15.58 -26.35 1.87
C THR A 543 -15.72 -26.79 0.41
N GLY A 544 -15.26 -28.00 0.10
CA GLY A 544 -15.33 -28.55 -1.25
C GLY A 544 -14.56 -27.68 -2.26
N ASP A 545 -15.20 -27.35 -3.37
CA ASP A 545 -14.64 -26.49 -4.41
C ASP A 545 -14.66 -24.99 -4.02
N CYS A 546 -15.06 -24.66 -2.80
CA CYS A 546 -15.08 -23.31 -2.25
C CYS A 546 -15.86 -22.30 -3.09
N GLY A 547 -16.92 -22.74 -3.78
CA GLY A 547 -17.72 -21.94 -4.71
C GLY A 547 -17.08 -21.70 -6.08
N LEU A 548 -15.87 -22.19 -6.33
CA LEU A 548 -15.23 -22.14 -7.64
C LEU A 548 -15.88 -23.13 -8.61
N ASP A 549 -15.88 -22.79 -9.91
CA ASP A 549 -16.30 -23.72 -10.95
C ASP A 549 -15.10 -24.60 -11.34
N PRO A 550 -15.17 -25.95 -11.18
CA PRO A 550 -14.08 -26.84 -11.59
C PRO A 550 -13.70 -26.74 -13.08
N ALA A 551 -14.59 -26.24 -13.93
CA ALA A 551 -14.31 -26.06 -15.34
C ALA A 551 -13.16 -25.05 -15.62
N ILE A 552 -12.88 -24.14 -14.67
CA ILE A 552 -11.76 -23.18 -14.83
C ILE A 552 -10.39 -23.85 -14.86
N LYS A 553 -10.24 -25.10 -14.38
CA LYS A 553 -9.02 -25.89 -14.51
C LYS A 553 -8.60 -26.17 -15.97
N GLY A 554 -9.53 -26.06 -16.89
CA GLY A 554 -9.29 -26.21 -18.34
C GLY A 554 -9.26 -24.88 -19.11
N ASP A 555 -9.36 -23.74 -18.41
CA ASP A 555 -9.49 -22.41 -19.03
C ASP A 555 -8.57 -21.40 -18.35
N ARG A 556 -7.45 -21.12 -19.00
CA ARG A 556 -6.42 -20.20 -18.47
C ARG A 556 -6.97 -18.80 -18.22
N ALA A 557 -7.84 -18.28 -19.09
CA ALA A 557 -8.40 -16.94 -18.94
C ALA A 557 -9.33 -16.85 -17.72
N LYS A 558 -10.19 -17.83 -17.54
CA LYS A 558 -11.08 -17.91 -16.37
C LYS A 558 -10.30 -18.18 -15.08
N MET A 559 -9.22 -18.94 -15.14
CA MET A 559 -8.36 -19.16 -13.99
C MET A 559 -7.67 -17.83 -13.57
N PHE A 560 -7.11 -17.07 -14.52
CA PHE A 560 -6.58 -15.73 -14.23
C PHE A 560 -7.64 -14.81 -13.62
N GLU A 561 -8.84 -14.83 -14.20
CA GLU A 561 -9.94 -14.01 -13.70
C GLU A 561 -10.32 -14.38 -12.26
N ALA A 562 -10.42 -15.69 -11.95
CA ALA A 562 -10.69 -16.17 -10.59
C ALA A 562 -9.59 -15.78 -9.60
N ILE A 563 -8.30 -15.83 -10.01
CA ILE A 563 -7.18 -15.41 -9.19
C ILE A 563 -7.23 -13.90 -8.92
N LEU A 564 -7.44 -13.07 -9.94
CA LEU A 564 -7.53 -11.61 -9.81
C LEU A 564 -8.74 -11.19 -8.97
N TYR A 565 -9.85 -11.92 -9.09
CA TYR A 565 -11.02 -11.72 -8.23
C TYR A 565 -10.71 -12.08 -6.77
N GLU A 566 -10.07 -13.23 -6.51
CA GLU A 566 -9.65 -13.59 -5.15
C GLU A 566 -8.64 -12.58 -4.57
N ARG A 567 -7.69 -12.09 -5.38
CA ARG A 567 -6.79 -11.00 -4.98
C ARG A 567 -7.57 -9.75 -4.58
N ARG A 568 -8.59 -9.37 -5.35
CA ARG A 568 -9.44 -8.22 -5.05
C ARG A 568 -10.16 -8.35 -3.70
N ILE A 569 -10.64 -9.55 -3.36
CA ILE A 569 -11.37 -9.81 -2.11
C ILE A 569 -10.40 -9.99 -0.93
N GLU A 570 -9.43 -10.89 -1.07
CA GLU A 570 -8.51 -11.26 -0.01
C GLU A 570 -7.57 -10.12 0.37
N LEU A 571 -7.05 -9.38 -0.61
CA LEU A 571 -6.11 -8.26 -0.42
C LEU A 571 -6.81 -6.89 -0.40
N ALA A 572 -8.16 -6.86 -0.31
CA ALA A 572 -8.91 -5.61 -0.23
C ALA A 572 -8.35 -4.68 0.85
N TYR A 573 -8.16 -3.42 0.52
CA TYR A 573 -7.63 -2.37 1.41
C TYR A 573 -6.23 -2.66 1.97
N GLU A 574 -5.42 -3.44 1.24
CA GLU A 574 -4.00 -3.67 1.56
C GLU A 574 -3.05 -2.93 0.59
N GLY A 575 -3.60 -2.06 -0.27
CA GLY A 575 -2.82 -1.24 -1.20
C GLY A 575 -2.31 -1.98 -2.43
N LYS A 576 -2.91 -3.14 -2.77
CA LYS A 576 -2.47 -3.98 -3.89
C LYS A 576 -3.27 -3.78 -5.17
N ARG A 577 -4.52 -3.36 -5.04
CA ARG A 577 -5.49 -3.31 -6.14
C ARG A 577 -5.07 -2.41 -7.30
N PHE A 578 -4.51 -1.24 -7.01
CA PHE A 578 -4.06 -0.34 -8.07
C PHE A 578 -2.97 -0.97 -8.96
N ASP A 579 -1.97 -1.63 -8.36
CA ASP A 579 -0.92 -2.31 -9.12
C ASP A 579 -1.47 -3.48 -9.95
N ASP A 580 -2.47 -4.22 -9.44
CA ASP A 580 -3.16 -5.26 -10.20
C ASP A 580 -3.92 -4.66 -11.39
N CYS A 581 -4.66 -3.56 -11.20
CA CYS A 581 -5.35 -2.85 -12.28
C CYS A 581 -4.37 -2.30 -13.33
N HIS A 582 -3.25 -1.76 -12.89
CA HIS A 582 -2.22 -1.21 -13.78
C HIS A 582 -1.53 -2.29 -14.60
N ARG A 583 -0.98 -3.33 -13.95
CA ARG A 583 -0.20 -4.37 -14.64
C ARG A 583 -1.04 -5.24 -15.57
N TRP A 584 -2.30 -5.47 -15.24
CA TRP A 584 -3.27 -6.17 -16.08
C TRP A 584 -4.02 -5.25 -17.05
N MET A 585 -3.71 -3.94 -17.04
CA MET A 585 -4.33 -2.93 -17.92
C MET A 585 -5.86 -2.90 -17.82
N LEU A 586 -6.40 -3.06 -16.61
CA LEU A 586 -7.85 -3.19 -16.39
C LEU A 586 -8.62 -1.87 -16.50
N PHE A 587 -7.95 -0.75 -16.70
CA PHE A 587 -8.64 0.55 -16.86
C PHE A 587 -9.36 0.64 -18.21
N ASP A 588 -8.73 0.14 -19.29
CA ASP A 588 -9.24 0.21 -20.68
C ASP A 588 -9.03 -1.06 -21.49
N GLY A 589 -8.48 -2.10 -20.89
CA GLY A 589 -8.12 -3.35 -21.56
C GLY A 589 -6.86 -3.27 -22.43
N GLY A 590 -6.18 -2.13 -22.47
CA GLY A 590 -4.93 -1.94 -23.22
C GLY A 590 -5.08 -1.83 -24.74
N ALA A 591 -6.31 -1.79 -25.28
CA ALA A 591 -6.55 -1.77 -26.73
C ALA A 591 -6.07 -0.47 -27.41
N GLY A 592 -6.08 0.64 -26.68
CA GLY A 592 -5.72 1.97 -27.24
C GLY A 592 -4.23 2.28 -27.32
N GLN A 593 -3.33 1.35 -27.00
CA GLN A 593 -1.91 1.65 -26.89
C GLN A 593 -1.28 2.10 -28.22
N THR A 594 -1.73 1.57 -29.36
CA THR A 594 -1.26 1.95 -30.70
C THR A 594 -1.77 3.29 -31.21
N GLU A 595 -2.74 3.89 -30.54
CA GLU A 595 -3.25 5.24 -30.86
C GLU A 595 -2.38 6.34 -30.24
N ILE A 596 -1.43 5.98 -29.37
CA ILE A 596 -0.46 6.91 -28.81
C ILE A 596 0.45 7.40 -29.92
N GLU A 597 0.70 8.71 -29.99
CA GLU A 597 1.54 9.31 -31.01
C GLU A 597 2.94 8.69 -31.02
N ASN A 598 3.39 8.24 -32.19
CA ASN A 598 4.66 7.54 -32.43
C ASN A 598 4.80 6.19 -31.68
N ALA A 599 3.70 5.60 -31.19
CA ALA A 599 3.78 4.28 -30.56
C ALA A 599 4.28 3.23 -31.57
N PRO A 600 5.29 2.43 -31.21
CA PRO A 600 5.78 1.35 -32.07
C PRO A 600 4.79 0.17 -32.06
N SER A 601 4.90 -0.71 -33.06
CA SER A 601 4.08 -1.93 -33.14
C SER A 601 4.25 -2.87 -31.95
N THR A 602 5.38 -2.79 -31.25
CA THR A 602 5.64 -3.54 -30.00
C THR A 602 4.68 -3.19 -28.86
N TRP A 603 3.99 -2.05 -28.94
CA TRP A 603 2.98 -1.64 -27.96
C TRP A 603 1.61 -2.30 -28.22
N THR A 604 1.42 -2.90 -29.37
CA THR A 604 0.20 -3.66 -29.65
C THR A 604 0.09 -4.84 -28.69
N LEU A 605 -1.05 -4.93 -28.00
CA LEU A 605 -1.35 -6.11 -27.22
C LEU A 605 -1.78 -7.25 -28.18
N THR A 606 -0.84 -8.15 -28.49
CA THR A 606 -1.08 -9.32 -29.37
C THR A 606 -1.45 -10.59 -28.62
N GLY A 607 -1.01 -10.69 -27.36
CA GLY A 607 -1.46 -11.68 -26.40
C GLY A 607 -2.80 -11.31 -25.76
N PHE A 608 -3.28 -12.13 -24.85
CA PHE A 608 -4.51 -11.90 -24.05
C PHE A 608 -5.72 -11.49 -24.93
N GLY A 609 -5.87 -12.11 -26.09
CA GLY A 609 -6.96 -11.83 -27.04
C GLY A 609 -6.98 -10.39 -27.60
N GLY A 610 -5.92 -9.62 -27.44
CA GLY A 610 -5.82 -8.23 -27.88
C GLY A 610 -6.48 -7.21 -26.96
N ASN A 611 -7.14 -7.67 -25.89
CA ASN A 611 -7.77 -6.83 -24.85
C ASN A 611 -7.92 -7.62 -23.56
N THR A 612 -7.27 -7.19 -22.49
CA THR A 612 -7.24 -7.91 -21.21
C THR A 612 -8.60 -8.00 -20.54
N CYS A 613 -9.40 -6.95 -20.60
CA CYS A 613 -10.74 -6.96 -20.01
C CYS A 613 -11.65 -7.96 -20.72
N THR A 614 -11.61 -7.99 -22.06
CA THR A 614 -12.36 -8.99 -22.87
C THR A 614 -11.84 -10.40 -22.60
N TYR A 615 -10.52 -10.58 -22.52
CA TYR A 615 -9.90 -11.87 -22.23
C TYR A 615 -10.34 -12.45 -20.88
N LEU A 616 -10.39 -11.61 -19.85
CA LEU A 616 -10.83 -11.98 -18.51
C LEU A 616 -12.36 -11.99 -18.35
N GLY A 617 -13.11 -11.39 -19.27
CA GLY A 617 -14.57 -11.23 -19.14
C GLY A 617 -14.97 -10.20 -18.09
N VAL A 618 -14.17 -9.15 -17.87
CA VAL A 618 -14.45 -8.08 -16.90
C VAL A 618 -14.74 -6.75 -17.60
N THR A 619 -15.48 -5.88 -16.92
CA THR A 619 -15.75 -4.52 -17.41
C THR A 619 -14.51 -3.64 -17.16
N PRO A 620 -14.06 -2.83 -18.15
CA PRO A 620 -13.02 -1.83 -17.94
C PRO A 620 -13.39 -0.86 -16.82
N LEU A 621 -12.41 -0.52 -15.96
CA LEU A 621 -12.66 0.38 -14.84
C LEU A 621 -13.08 1.79 -15.30
N ASN A 622 -12.59 2.26 -16.45
CA ASN A 622 -13.00 3.54 -17.02
C ASN A 622 -14.51 3.61 -17.37
N ASP A 623 -15.17 2.45 -17.49
CA ASP A 623 -16.61 2.36 -17.80
C ASP A 623 -17.47 2.21 -16.53
N ILE A 624 -16.85 2.04 -15.35
CA ILE A 624 -17.56 1.80 -14.10
C ILE A 624 -17.74 3.12 -13.33
N SER A 625 -18.97 3.49 -13.01
CA SER A 625 -19.24 4.55 -12.03
C SER A 625 -19.08 3.99 -10.62
N LEU A 626 -18.37 4.70 -9.75
CA LEU A 626 -18.17 4.33 -8.36
C LEU A 626 -19.09 5.14 -7.46
N HIS A 627 -19.75 4.46 -6.54
CA HIS A 627 -20.73 5.05 -5.65
C HIS A 627 -20.33 4.85 -4.19
N ARG A 628 -20.82 5.73 -3.33
CA ARG A 628 -20.83 5.54 -1.89
C ARG A 628 -22.16 4.90 -1.50
N LEU A 629 -22.11 3.78 -0.77
CA LEU A 629 -23.29 3.12 -0.21
C LEU A 629 -23.70 3.81 1.09
N GLU A 630 -24.94 4.26 1.15
CA GLU A 630 -25.54 4.83 2.35
C GLU A 630 -26.89 4.16 2.66
N MET A 631 -27.19 3.99 3.95
CA MET A 631 -28.48 3.53 4.43
C MET A 631 -29.18 4.70 5.12
N HIS A 632 -30.31 5.13 4.59
CA HIS A 632 -31.09 6.24 5.11
C HIS A 632 -32.42 5.74 5.69
N ILE A 633 -32.99 6.46 6.68
CA ILE A 633 -34.39 6.24 7.07
C ILE A 633 -35.28 6.57 5.87
N ASP A 634 -36.21 5.65 5.55
CA ASP A 634 -37.12 5.78 4.45
C ASP A 634 -38.07 6.98 4.71
N PRO A 635 -38.07 8.01 3.85
CA PRO A 635 -38.97 9.16 3.98
C PRO A 635 -40.45 8.77 3.95
N ALA A 636 -40.81 7.65 3.34
CA ALA A 636 -42.17 7.14 3.30
C ALA A 636 -42.63 6.63 4.69
N VAL A 637 -41.68 6.20 5.53
CA VAL A 637 -41.94 5.72 6.87
C VAL A 637 -41.89 6.86 7.90
N TYR A 638 -41.00 7.81 7.71
CA TYR A 638 -40.84 8.94 8.62
C TYR A 638 -40.50 10.24 7.89
N MET A 639 -41.48 11.15 7.85
CA MET A 639 -41.41 12.49 7.27
C MET A 639 -41.44 13.59 8.33
N GLY A 640 -40.99 13.30 9.54
CA GLY A 640 -40.98 14.27 10.64
C GLY A 640 -40.07 15.48 10.38
N SER A 641 -40.23 16.49 11.24
CA SER A 641 -39.35 17.65 11.25
C SER A 641 -37.89 17.18 11.42
N ARG A 642 -36.99 17.77 10.68
CA ARG A 642 -35.54 17.53 10.75
C ARG A 642 -34.88 18.17 11.99
N ALA A 643 -35.70 18.68 12.92
CA ALA A 643 -35.19 19.21 14.18
C ALA A 643 -34.76 18.06 15.12
N PRO A 644 -33.74 18.27 15.94
CA PRO A 644 -33.22 17.25 16.89
C PRO A 644 -34.28 16.69 17.82
N GLU A 645 -35.20 17.54 18.27
CA GLU A 645 -36.37 17.17 19.08
C GLU A 645 -37.36 16.27 18.33
N SER A 646 -37.15 16.03 17.05
CA SER A 646 -37.99 15.18 16.20
C SER A 646 -37.38 13.82 15.88
N ASP A 647 -36.23 13.47 16.49
CA ASP A 647 -35.59 12.17 16.32
C ASP A 647 -36.58 11.04 16.64
N PRO A 648 -36.96 10.17 15.66
CA PRO A 648 -37.93 9.12 15.90
C PRO A 648 -37.43 8.06 16.89
N PHE A 649 -36.13 7.90 17.09
CA PHE A 649 -35.59 6.99 18.09
C PHE A 649 -35.73 7.57 19.49
N ASP A 650 -35.41 8.83 19.68
CA ASP A 650 -35.60 9.51 20.98
C ASP A 650 -37.07 9.61 21.38
N LYS A 651 -37.95 9.78 20.40
CA LYS A 651 -39.41 9.77 20.63
C LYS A 651 -40.01 8.39 20.73
N GLY A 652 -39.19 7.34 20.58
CA GLY A 652 -39.69 5.96 20.64
C GLY A 652 -40.60 5.57 19.46
N VAL A 653 -40.63 6.35 18.40
CA VAL A 653 -41.35 6.03 17.15
C VAL A 653 -40.70 4.86 16.44
N LEU A 654 -39.36 4.88 16.36
CA LEU A 654 -38.57 3.78 15.89
C LEU A 654 -37.76 3.20 17.03
N LYS A 655 -37.66 1.87 17.06
CA LYS A 655 -36.84 1.15 18.04
C LYS A 655 -35.67 0.49 17.31
N LYS A 656 -34.47 0.75 17.77
CA LYS A 656 -33.27 0.08 17.28
C LYS A 656 -33.31 -1.42 17.57
N PRO A 657 -32.91 -2.26 16.62
CA PRO A 657 -32.56 -3.64 16.93
C PRO A 657 -31.31 -3.70 17.83
N THR A 658 -31.10 -4.84 18.47
CA THR A 658 -29.86 -5.12 19.21
C THR A 658 -28.67 -5.07 18.26
N ALA A 659 -27.62 -4.41 18.68
CA ALA A 659 -26.39 -4.35 17.87
C ALA A 659 -25.74 -5.73 17.74
N LEU A 660 -25.25 -6.02 16.55
CA LEU A 660 -24.60 -7.29 16.23
C LEU A 660 -23.10 -7.22 16.55
N THR A 661 -22.63 -8.24 17.25
CA THR A 661 -21.21 -8.38 17.64
C THR A 661 -20.35 -9.02 16.55
N LEU A 662 -20.97 -9.47 15.47
CA LEU A 662 -20.39 -10.28 14.38
C LEU A 662 -20.01 -11.71 14.82
N ALA A 663 -20.54 -12.17 15.97
CA ALA A 663 -20.52 -13.57 16.37
C ALA A 663 -21.77 -14.32 15.91
N GLU A 664 -22.76 -13.60 15.41
CA GLU A 664 -24.04 -14.11 14.92
C GLU A 664 -23.88 -14.83 13.58
N ASP A 665 -24.83 -15.71 13.27
CA ASP A 665 -24.92 -16.37 11.98
C ASP A 665 -25.78 -15.54 11.03
N PHE A 666 -25.14 -14.98 10.00
CA PHE A 666 -25.77 -14.13 8.99
C PHE A 666 -26.41 -14.93 7.84
N THR A 667 -26.44 -16.26 7.91
CA THR A 667 -27.02 -17.08 6.87
C THR A 667 -28.53 -17.22 6.99
N THR A 668 -29.16 -17.45 5.85
CA THR A 668 -30.59 -17.76 5.76
C THR A 668 -30.81 -19.06 4.98
N SER A 669 -31.91 -19.74 5.27
CA SER A 669 -32.46 -20.79 4.44
C SER A 669 -33.85 -20.39 3.92
N VAL A 670 -34.37 -21.15 2.99
CA VAL A 670 -35.73 -20.93 2.49
C VAL A 670 -36.62 -22.03 3.09
N ASN A 671 -37.68 -21.63 3.78
CA ASN A 671 -38.66 -22.57 4.26
C ASN A 671 -39.32 -23.25 3.05
N PRO A 672 -39.28 -24.59 2.94
CA PRO A 672 -39.80 -25.29 1.76
C PRO A 672 -41.33 -25.21 1.60
N GLU A 673 -42.05 -24.95 2.72
CA GLU A 673 -43.51 -24.89 2.70
C GLU A 673 -44.02 -23.48 2.42
N THR A 674 -43.42 -22.46 3.09
CA THR A 674 -43.86 -21.05 3.00
C THR A 674 -43.12 -20.26 1.93
N GLN A 675 -41.98 -20.73 1.46
CA GLN A 675 -41.02 -20.01 0.60
C GLN A 675 -40.48 -18.74 1.19
N GLU A 676 -40.63 -18.54 2.50
CA GLU A 676 -40.12 -17.38 3.24
C GLU A 676 -38.71 -17.66 3.74
N PRO A 677 -37.87 -16.60 3.92
CA PRO A 677 -36.54 -16.76 4.46
C PRO A 677 -36.58 -17.12 5.95
N GLU A 678 -35.86 -18.16 6.32
CA GLU A 678 -35.58 -18.54 7.71
C GLU A 678 -34.17 -18.07 8.10
N TYR A 679 -34.09 -17.28 9.13
CA TYR A 679 -32.83 -16.73 9.63
C TYR A 679 -32.21 -17.66 10.67
N ALA A 680 -30.93 -17.91 10.58
CA ALA A 680 -30.19 -18.72 11.56
C ALA A 680 -30.13 -18.04 12.94
N ASP A 681 -30.13 -16.71 12.99
CA ASP A 681 -30.04 -15.92 14.21
C ASP A 681 -31.16 -14.89 14.34
N ALA A 682 -31.74 -14.78 15.54
CA ALA A 682 -32.89 -13.90 15.83
C ALA A 682 -32.51 -12.41 15.80
N ASN A 683 -31.29 -12.04 16.19
CA ASN A 683 -30.85 -10.65 16.16
C ASN A 683 -30.54 -10.21 14.71
N VAL A 684 -29.99 -11.12 13.90
CA VAL A 684 -29.82 -10.90 12.45
C VAL A 684 -31.18 -10.71 11.78
N LYS A 685 -32.17 -11.53 12.11
CA LYS A 685 -33.56 -11.35 11.66
C LYS A 685 -34.11 -9.98 12.02
N ALA A 686 -33.97 -9.56 13.27
CA ALA A 686 -34.45 -8.26 13.74
C ALA A 686 -33.80 -7.10 12.99
N LEU A 687 -32.48 -7.19 12.70
CA LEU A 687 -31.79 -6.19 11.91
C LEU A 687 -32.27 -6.19 10.45
N ALA A 688 -32.46 -7.36 9.84
CA ALA A 688 -32.96 -7.47 8.46
C ALA A 688 -34.38 -6.89 8.34
N GLU A 689 -35.28 -7.21 9.28
CA GLU A 689 -36.63 -6.63 9.33
C GLU A 689 -36.59 -5.11 9.50
N PHE A 690 -35.67 -4.60 10.31
CA PHE A 690 -35.47 -3.15 10.46
C PHE A 690 -35.03 -2.49 9.14
N TYR A 691 -34.09 -3.11 8.42
CA TYR A 691 -33.63 -2.64 7.10
C TYR A 691 -34.79 -2.64 6.08
N LEU A 692 -35.56 -3.73 6.04
CA LEU A 692 -36.70 -3.85 5.11
C LEU A 692 -37.80 -2.84 5.38
N ASN A 693 -38.11 -2.59 6.64
CA ASN A 693 -39.26 -1.77 7.04
C ASN A 693 -38.95 -0.28 7.14
N TYR A 694 -37.70 0.09 7.43
CA TYR A 694 -37.40 1.46 7.84
C TYR A 694 -36.26 2.12 7.09
N LEU A 695 -35.42 1.36 6.36
CA LEU A 695 -34.28 1.91 5.66
C LEU A 695 -34.44 1.85 4.15
N VAL A 696 -33.79 2.77 3.47
CA VAL A 696 -33.59 2.76 2.01
C VAL A 696 -32.11 2.86 1.72
N ARG A 697 -31.60 1.97 0.85
CA ARG A 697 -30.25 2.06 0.32
C ARG A 697 -30.18 3.15 -0.72
N LYS A 698 -29.15 3.99 -0.64
CA LYS A 698 -28.81 4.98 -1.65
C LYS A 698 -27.36 4.75 -2.09
N ASP A 699 -27.17 4.58 -3.38
CA ASP A 699 -25.85 4.54 -4.01
C ASP A 699 -25.59 5.95 -4.54
N ILE A 700 -24.72 6.72 -3.84
CA ILE A 700 -24.55 8.16 -4.04
C ILE A 700 -23.25 8.42 -4.80
N ILE A 701 -23.33 9.19 -5.87
CA ILE A 701 -22.16 9.73 -6.55
C ILE A 701 -21.58 10.84 -5.68
N THR A 702 -20.36 10.62 -5.15
CA THR A 702 -19.75 11.57 -4.23
C THR A 702 -18.88 12.57 -4.95
N GLN A 703 -19.42 13.80 -5.15
CA GLN A 703 -18.55 14.97 -5.21
C GLN A 703 -19.22 16.16 -4.57
N THR A 704 -18.52 16.78 -3.63
CA THR A 704 -18.99 17.94 -2.88
C THR A 704 -18.87 19.28 -3.65
N THR A 705 -18.35 19.29 -4.86
CA THR A 705 -18.02 20.51 -5.61
C THR A 705 -18.49 20.54 -7.06
N MET A 706 -19.35 19.59 -7.48
CA MET A 706 -19.72 19.47 -8.88
C MET A 706 -21.10 20.03 -9.19
N ASN A 707 -21.18 20.69 -10.32
CA ASN A 707 -22.44 20.96 -11.00
C ASN A 707 -23.09 19.61 -11.37
N ALA A 708 -24.40 19.50 -11.17
CA ALA A 708 -25.18 18.29 -11.42
C ALA A 708 -25.10 17.75 -12.86
N GLU A 709 -24.40 18.43 -13.75
CA GLU A 709 -24.19 18.10 -15.16
C GLU A 709 -22.89 17.33 -15.44
N GLU A 710 -21.97 17.26 -14.47
CA GLU A 710 -20.66 16.60 -14.65
C GLU A 710 -20.64 15.23 -13.99
N THR A 711 -21.32 14.25 -14.57
CA THR A 711 -21.42 12.87 -14.06
C THR A 711 -20.14 12.03 -14.27
N ASP A 712 -19.20 12.52 -15.07
CA ASP A 712 -18.01 11.73 -15.48
C ASP A 712 -16.94 11.58 -14.39
N TYR A 713 -17.02 12.32 -13.29
CA TYR A 713 -16.01 12.27 -12.22
C TYR A 713 -16.18 11.12 -11.21
N ALA A 714 -17.28 10.39 -11.27
CA ALA A 714 -17.47 9.19 -10.49
C ALA A 714 -16.78 7.96 -11.11
N LYS A 715 -16.18 8.12 -12.29
CA LYS A 715 -15.50 7.05 -13.02
C LYS A 715 -13.99 7.21 -12.93
N PRO A 716 -13.23 6.14 -12.80
CA PRO A 716 -11.82 6.17 -13.09
C PRO A 716 -11.60 6.67 -14.52
N GLN A 717 -10.69 7.62 -14.69
CA GLN A 717 -10.35 8.18 -16.02
C GLN A 717 -8.85 8.00 -16.24
N TRP A 718 -8.45 6.77 -16.50
CA TRP A 718 -7.07 6.42 -16.79
C TRP A 718 -6.76 6.68 -18.26
N ASP A 719 -5.73 7.48 -18.53
CA ASP A 719 -5.24 7.67 -19.89
C ASP A 719 -4.29 6.53 -20.28
N LYS A 720 -4.47 6.00 -21.48
CA LYS A 720 -3.66 4.93 -22.06
C LYS A 720 -2.15 5.18 -22.01
N LYS A 721 -1.68 6.43 -22.11
CA LYS A 721 -0.25 6.77 -22.02
C LYS A 721 0.31 6.60 -20.59
N CYS A 722 -0.53 6.60 -19.57
CA CYS A 722 -0.12 6.50 -18.17
C CYS A 722 0.31 5.09 -17.74
N TYR A 723 0.13 4.07 -18.60
CA TYR A 723 0.73 2.76 -18.34
C TYR A 723 2.26 2.77 -18.39
N LEU A 724 2.84 3.68 -19.20
CA LEU A 724 4.27 3.90 -19.30
C LEU A 724 4.53 5.41 -19.16
N MET A 725 4.86 5.82 -17.95
CA MET A 725 4.97 7.23 -17.59
C MET A 725 6.16 7.90 -18.27
N GLY A 726 5.97 9.17 -18.62
CA GLY A 726 7.02 10.06 -19.06
C GLY A 726 7.84 10.64 -17.93
N LEU A 727 8.94 11.28 -18.27
CA LEU A 727 9.81 12.01 -17.36
C LEU A 727 9.26 13.44 -17.16
N GLN A 728 9.47 13.99 -15.98
CA GLN A 728 9.18 15.40 -15.74
C GLN A 728 10.27 16.29 -16.34
N SER A 729 9.93 17.55 -16.64
CA SER A 729 10.85 18.53 -17.22
C SER A 729 12.16 18.66 -16.42
N ALA A 730 12.06 18.61 -15.09
CA ALA A 730 13.23 18.67 -14.22
C ALA A 730 14.13 17.44 -14.34
N ASP A 731 13.55 16.26 -14.62
CA ASP A 731 14.32 15.02 -14.75
C ASP A 731 15.19 15.04 -16.01
N GLU A 732 14.62 15.43 -17.17
CA GLU A 732 15.35 15.57 -18.41
C GLU A 732 16.42 16.68 -18.32
N SER A 733 16.10 17.81 -17.68
CA SER A 733 17.03 18.93 -17.51
C SER A 733 18.23 18.56 -16.62
N ASN A 734 18.03 17.73 -15.60
CA ASN A 734 19.10 17.29 -14.69
C ASN A 734 20.00 16.22 -15.32
N ASN A 735 19.45 15.37 -16.19
CA ASN A 735 20.23 14.37 -16.93
C ASN A 735 19.82 14.32 -18.41
N PRO A 736 20.48 15.09 -19.28
CA PRO A 736 20.17 15.11 -20.72
C PRO A 736 20.35 13.77 -21.45
N ASN A 737 20.98 12.78 -20.82
CA ASN A 737 21.13 11.43 -21.41
C ASN A 737 19.91 10.54 -21.16
N VAL A 738 18.94 10.95 -20.34
CA VAL A 738 17.67 10.21 -20.20
C VAL A 738 16.69 10.71 -21.25
N ALA A 739 16.26 9.82 -22.12
CA ALA A 739 15.30 10.14 -23.18
C ALA A 739 13.86 10.06 -22.65
N GLN A 740 12.99 10.96 -23.13
CA GLN A 740 11.58 11.00 -22.83
C GLN A 740 10.85 9.78 -23.39
N THR A 741 9.91 9.25 -22.65
CA THR A 741 9.06 8.13 -23.08
C THR A 741 8.16 8.56 -24.25
N ILE A 742 7.96 7.68 -25.22
CA ILE A 742 7.01 7.85 -26.33
C ILE A 742 5.62 8.21 -25.80
N GLY A 743 4.93 9.11 -26.49
CA GLY A 743 3.61 9.65 -26.10
C GLY A 743 3.67 10.82 -25.12
N TRP A 744 4.86 11.21 -24.64
CA TRP A 744 5.07 12.34 -23.76
C TRP A 744 5.93 13.42 -24.41
N ALA A 745 5.61 14.69 -24.14
CA ALA A 745 6.39 15.81 -24.67
C ALA A 745 7.76 15.88 -23.98
N SER A 746 8.82 16.12 -24.77
CA SER A 746 10.15 16.37 -24.23
C SER A 746 10.36 17.84 -23.89
N THR A 747 11.06 18.09 -22.80
CA THR A 747 11.50 19.44 -22.37
C THR A 747 12.37 20.12 -23.44
N PHE A 748 13.09 19.31 -24.23
CA PHE A 748 13.96 19.81 -25.32
C PHE A 748 13.22 20.03 -26.64
N GLY A 749 11.90 19.86 -26.66
CA GLY A 749 11.02 19.99 -27.81
C GLY A 749 10.76 18.69 -28.54
N GLY A 750 9.55 18.57 -29.10
CA GLY A 750 9.08 17.38 -29.79
C GLY A 750 8.52 16.30 -28.87
N SER A 751 8.16 15.17 -29.46
CA SER A 751 7.67 13.98 -28.76
C SER A 751 8.81 13.11 -28.25
N GLY A 752 8.59 12.40 -27.15
CA GLY A 752 9.50 11.37 -26.64
C GLY A 752 9.75 10.26 -27.67
N HIS A 753 10.92 9.65 -27.59
CA HIS A 753 11.36 8.58 -28.51
C HIS A 753 11.88 7.34 -27.78
N PHE A 754 11.97 7.37 -26.46
CA PHE A 754 12.34 6.21 -25.66
C PHE A 754 11.18 5.21 -25.63
N ASP A 755 11.42 4.02 -26.18
CA ASP A 755 10.50 2.87 -26.05
C ASP A 755 10.90 2.00 -24.86
N PRO A 756 10.14 2.02 -23.75
CA PRO A 756 10.44 1.17 -22.59
C PRO A 756 10.38 -0.33 -22.90
N LEU A 757 9.60 -0.74 -23.90
CA LEU A 757 9.43 -2.16 -24.24
C LEU A 757 10.49 -2.66 -25.24
N SER A 758 11.31 -1.76 -25.81
CA SER A 758 12.42 -2.14 -26.67
C SER A 758 13.55 -2.78 -25.88
N LEU A 759 14.16 -3.84 -26.40
CA LEU A 759 15.39 -4.42 -25.84
C LEU A 759 16.61 -3.51 -26.06
N THR A 760 16.55 -2.62 -27.05
CA THR A 760 17.60 -1.67 -27.38
C THR A 760 16.99 -0.27 -27.54
N PRO A 761 16.59 0.37 -26.40
CA PRO A 761 15.91 1.65 -26.47
C PRO A 761 16.84 2.76 -27.00
N ASP A 762 16.28 3.66 -27.83
CA ASP A 762 17.01 4.79 -28.37
C ASP A 762 17.13 5.93 -27.36
N ASN A 763 18.35 6.27 -26.99
CA ASN A 763 18.69 7.41 -26.14
C ASN A 763 19.44 8.52 -26.93
N SER A 764 19.49 8.45 -28.29
CA SER A 764 20.39 9.27 -29.10
C SER A 764 19.91 10.70 -29.31
N ALA A 765 18.61 10.94 -29.32
CA ALA A 765 18.05 12.22 -29.76
C ALA A 765 18.36 13.40 -28.84
N ASN A 766 18.57 13.17 -27.55
CA ASN A 766 18.94 14.24 -26.62
C ASN A 766 20.38 14.74 -26.80
N LYS A 767 21.22 14.01 -27.52
CA LYS A 767 22.62 14.41 -27.77
C LYS A 767 22.78 15.56 -28.78
N ASN A 768 21.78 15.75 -29.65
CA ASN A 768 21.86 16.75 -30.73
C ASN A 768 21.47 18.17 -30.30
N VAL A 769 20.87 18.35 -29.14
CA VAL A 769 20.43 19.67 -28.64
C VAL A 769 21.58 20.46 -28.00
N ASN A 770 22.65 19.79 -27.56
CA ASN A 770 23.79 20.42 -26.89
C ASN A 770 24.98 20.77 -27.81
N THR A 771 24.89 20.55 -29.12
CA THR A 771 25.98 20.89 -30.07
C THR A 771 25.81 22.25 -30.73
N GLY A 772 24.86 23.05 -30.29
CA GLY A 772 24.52 24.38 -30.81
C GLY A 772 25.00 25.56 -29.95
N GLN A 773 26.08 25.40 -29.17
CA GLN A 773 26.82 26.53 -28.59
C GLN A 773 28.33 26.31 -28.68
#